data_60b75ccf46a934f6c0c1df55980d8992
#
_entry.id   60b75ccf46a934f6c0c1df55980d8992
#
_cell.length_a   1.000
_cell.length_b   1.000
_cell.length_c   1.000
_cell.angle_alpha   90.00
_cell.angle_beta   90.00
_cell.angle_gamma   90.00
#
_symmetry.space_group_name_H-M   'P 1'
#
loop_
_entity.id
_entity.type
_entity.pdbx_description
1 polymer ?
#
loop_
_entity_poly.entity_id
_entity_poly.type
_entity_poly.pdbx_seq_one_letter_code
_entity_poly.pdbx_strand_id
1 'polypeptide(L)'
;MKSISRMIAAVRNLLHTGKVESDLDAELRAYVDAVTAERIAAGMTPEMARRTSLADFGGTEPVKQAVRDSRAGTGIATIWQDVRFALRILRKSPGFTAVVVLTLALGIGANTAIFTLVNSVLLQAIPVSHPEELVVLRWSAHKEPESTGMSGFGDCTMRRSAGDESGCSMPYPVFRALAQRRDLFANITAFAGTADLNLAGNGQASIASGELVSGTYFDALGVPAALGRTLGIADEQTGADAVAVLDYGYWQRMFGGAPGVLGRSVRLNNVAFTIVGVADRKFTRLTPGKSVDIYVSVSQAKALGLRWGATEDPQSWWVAVVARLKTGIKRTEAEAAANLAFRNATMHAPKPAWKDADDPRLMLVPAQDGLSGFRRALGEPLRLLMAAVGIVLLIACANVAGLLLARSTSRERELAVRFALGASRRRVMQQMLTESILLSLAGAALGTFLAYAGSSALAAFASANGERPLHLNVVPDLRVLLFTTGVALITGIGFGLAPAIRGSRTRSAAEMSRGATESAPVTPSAGRRRPGFGSTLVVLQVALSIVMLTGAGLLLRTLAKLRSVDAGFDTRNVLLVWINPELAGYDKTHVQALYENLQQRLSSLPGITSVSYSSGPMLDGGLWTSDVKVEGQTSKQSVDTQMLRVGPRYFETMRLPLLRGHSLALADIRSGTPSAVVNEAFVRKFLEGRDPIGLHFGPDDKDSPKWTIVGVAKDSKYASLEDENAPTAYVPLETGGATFALRTAIAPAAFIPAVRKAVQDVDDNVPVMKLRTQSESIDRLLFNQRLMARLLGGFSALGLGLACIGLYGLLSYEVARRTREIGVRTALGAQRSDVLSMFLRRGLAVVALGSVAGVGVAAGVTRLLGSLLYGVQALDPLTFLAAAALFALVGLAACLLPASRAMRVDPAEALRCE
;
A
#
# COMPACT_ATOMS: atom_id res chain seq x y z
N MET A 1 4.52 39.93 -26.96
CA MET A 1 5.78 40.61 -27.31
C MET A 1 6.59 41.09 -26.11
N LYS A 2 6.07 41.77 -25.08
CA LYS A 2 6.82 42.23 -23.89
C LYS A 2 7.47 41.12 -23.05
N SER A 3 6.94 39.90 -23.05
CA SER A 3 7.49 38.76 -22.32
C SER A 3 8.71 38.14 -23.00
N ILE A 4 8.70 38.02 -24.30
CA ILE A 4 9.80 37.43 -25.11
C ILE A 4 11.00 38.38 -25.13
N SER A 5 10.80 39.71 -25.27
CA SER A 5 11.88 40.70 -25.21
C SER A 5 12.57 40.75 -23.83
N ARG A 6 11.81 40.54 -22.73
CA ARG A 6 12.39 40.39 -21.39
C ARG A 6 13.21 39.12 -21.23
N MET A 7 12.77 38.01 -21.82
CA MET A 7 13.45 36.75 -21.80
C MET A 7 14.77 36.79 -22.60
N ILE A 8 14.74 37.42 -23.79
CA ILE A 8 15.95 37.62 -24.63
C ILE A 8 16.96 38.55 -23.92
N ALA A 9 16.50 39.63 -23.29
CA ALA A 9 17.34 40.52 -22.50
C ALA A 9 17.95 39.81 -21.29
N ALA A 10 17.20 38.98 -20.61
CA ALA A 10 17.71 38.16 -19.50
C ALA A 10 18.80 37.15 -19.94
N VAL A 11 18.60 36.46 -21.07
CA VAL A 11 19.58 35.54 -21.66
C VAL A 11 20.85 36.29 -22.08
N ARG A 12 20.69 37.44 -22.75
CA ARG A 12 21.85 38.27 -23.14
C ARG A 12 22.66 38.78 -21.93
N ASN A 13 21.99 39.22 -20.87
CA ASN A 13 22.63 39.68 -19.64
C ASN A 13 23.35 38.53 -18.89
N LEU A 14 22.87 37.29 -19.00
CA LEU A 14 23.51 36.09 -18.42
C LEU A 14 24.76 35.65 -19.19
N LEU A 15 24.74 35.75 -20.53
CA LEU A 15 25.83 35.26 -21.36
C LEU A 15 27.00 36.28 -21.50
N HIS A 16 26.74 37.57 -21.35
CA HIS A 16 27.72 38.63 -21.56
C HIS A 16 27.92 39.55 -20.33
N THR A 17 27.89 38.99 -19.12
CA THR A 17 27.98 39.73 -17.88
C THR A 17 29.19 40.68 -17.80
N GLY A 18 30.37 40.28 -18.31
CA GLY A 18 31.58 41.11 -18.28
C GLY A 18 31.47 42.38 -19.15
N LYS A 19 30.84 42.27 -20.35
CA LYS A 19 30.66 43.42 -21.27
C LYS A 19 29.63 44.41 -20.72
N VAL A 20 28.55 43.86 -20.17
CA VAL A 20 27.46 44.67 -19.56
C VAL A 20 27.92 45.42 -18.31
N GLU A 21 28.91 44.88 -17.58
CA GLU A 21 29.49 45.48 -16.39
C GLU A 21 30.50 46.59 -16.78
N SER A 22 31.29 46.36 -17.82
CA SER A 22 32.22 47.41 -18.33
C SER A 22 31.46 48.57 -18.92
N ASP A 23 30.34 48.33 -19.60
CA ASP A 23 29.48 49.40 -20.18
C ASP A 23 28.85 50.24 -19.07
N LEU A 24 28.35 49.61 -17.97
CA LEU A 24 27.81 50.29 -16.79
C LEU A 24 28.89 51.15 -16.08
N ASP A 25 30.10 50.65 -15.99
CA ASP A 25 31.22 51.39 -15.42
C ASP A 25 31.60 52.59 -16.26
N ALA A 26 31.57 52.46 -17.56
CA ALA A 26 31.81 53.57 -18.48
C ALA A 26 30.73 54.64 -18.38
N GLU A 27 29.43 54.23 -18.31
CA GLU A 27 28.29 55.12 -18.22
C GLU A 27 28.26 55.91 -16.90
N LEU A 28 28.57 55.24 -15.76
CA LEU A 28 28.66 55.88 -14.45
C LEU A 28 29.84 56.87 -14.37
N ARG A 29 30.99 56.51 -14.95
CA ARG A 29 32.15 57.46 -15.01
C ARG A 29 31.79 58.68 -15.86
N ALA A 30 31.20 58.48 -17.04
CA ALA A 30 30.77 59.56 -17.90
C ALA A 30 29.78 60.50 -17.19
N TYR A 31 28.83 59.93 -16.42
CA TYR A 31 27.91 60.74 -15.64
C TYR A 31 28.56 61.55 -14.54
N VAL A 32 29.46 60.93 -13.73
CA VAL A 32 30.23 61.63 -12.67
C VAL A 32 31.09 62.71 -13.28
N ASP A 33 31.75 62.45 -14.42
CA ASP A 33 32.62 63.43 -15.12
C ASP A 33 31.77 64.62 -15.68
N ALA A 34 30.58 64.34 -16.22
CA ALA A 34 29.61 65.38 -16.70
C ALA A 34 29.18 66.30 -15.54
N VAL A 35 28.73 65.73 -14.42
CA VAL A 35 28.34 66.53 -13.24
C VAL A 35 29.55 67.28 -12.61
N THR A 36 30.72 66.68 -12.68
CA THR A 36 31.97 67.40 -12.24
C THR A 36 32.28 68.56 -13.12
N ALA A 37 32.17 68.39 -14.45
CA ALA A 37 32.38 69.51 -15.42
C ALA A 37 31.39 70.64 -15.23
N GLU A 38 30.13 70.33 -15.00
CA GLU A 38 29.07 71.32 -14.73
C GLU A 38 29.39 72.17 -13.46
N ARG A 39 29.85 71.50 -12.40
CA ARG A 39 30.26 72.16 -11.13
C ARG A 39 31.51 73.02 -11.28
N ILE A 40 32.43 72.60 -12.13
CA ILE A 40 33.61 73.41 -12.47
C ILE A 40 33.18 74.66 -13.24
N ALA A 41 32.22 74.52 -14.20
CA ALA A 41 31.70 75.68 -14.92
C ALA A 41 30.90 76.64 -14.01
N ALA A 42 30.35 76.13 -12.89
CA ALA A 42 29.66 76.93 -11.86
C ALA A 42 30.66 77.56 -10.85
N GLY A 43 31.97 77.45 -11.08
CA GLY A 43 33.00 78.21 -10.31
C GLY A 43 33.60 77.38 -9.15
N MET A 44 33.40 76.09 -9.07
CA MET A 44 34.10 75.25 -8.06
C MET A 44 35.51 74.86 -8.54
N THR A 45 36.44 74.71 -7.60
CA THR A 45 37.74 74.13 -7.91
C THR A 45 37.63 72.67 -8.36
N PRO A 46 38.44 72.18 -9.30
CA PRO A 46 38.30 70.81 -9.84
C PRO A 46 38.27 69.68 -8.78
N GLU A 47 39.11 69.79 -7.74
CA GLU A 47 39.16 68.85 -6.65
C GLU A 47 37.88 68.87 -5.79
N MET A 48 37.37 70.03 -5.49
CA MET A 48 36.15 70.19 -4.69
C MET A 48 34.93 69.78 -5.48
N ALA A 49 34.83 70.10 -6.77
CA ALA A 49 33.74 69.67 -7.68
C ALA A 49 33.65 68.11 -7.75
N ARG A 50 34.80 67.44 -7.94
CA ARG A 50 34.88 66.00 -8.01
C ARG A 50 34.51 65.31 -6.68
N ARG A 51 35.02 65.87 -5.54
CA ARG A 51 34.72 65.34 -4.22
C ARG A 51 33.24 65.47 -3.83
N THR A 52 32.65 66.61 -4.15
CA THR A 52 31.23 66.88 -3.92
C THR A 52 30.33 66.07 -4.87
N SER A 53 30.72 65.89 -6.14
CA SER A 53 29.94 65.03 -7.09
C SER A 53 29.98 63.59 -6.66
N LEU A 54 31.06 63.02 -6.14
CA LEU A 54 31.16 61.66 -5.59
C LEU A 54 30.42 61.53 -4.25
N ALA A 55 30.39 62.57 -3.43
CA ALA A 55 29.69 62.54 -2.14
C ALA A 55 28.17 62.62 -2.35
N ASP A 56 27.66 63.43 -3.24
CA ASP A 56 26.23 63.54 -3.57
C ASP A 56 25.71 62.29 -4.30
N PHE A 57 26.60 61.59 -5.03
CA PHE A 57 26.27 60.33 -5.69
C PHE A 57 26.15 59.15 -4.69
N GLY A 58 26.53 59.32 -3.43
CA GLY A 58 26.46 58.32 -2.39
C GLY A 58 27.39 57.12 -2.59
N GLY A 59 28.41 57.24 -3.49
CA GLY A 59 29.33 56.20 -3.88
C GLY A 59 28.89 55.42 -5.13
N THR A 60 29.87 55.00 -5.94
CA THR A 60 29.59 54.27 -7.20
C THR A 60 29.01 52.85 -7.00
N GLU A 61 29.39 52.18 -5.93
CA GLU A 61 28.95 50.79 -5.67
C GLU A 61 27.48 50.66 -5.28
N PRO A 62 26.87 51.49 -4.40
CA PRO A 62 25.43 51.44 -4.12
C PRO A 62 24.56 51.67 -5.36
N VAL A 63 24.94 52.60 -6.24
CA VAL A 63 24.22 52.88 -7.48
C VAL A 63 24.33 51.73 -8.47
N LYS A 64 25.51 51.14 -8.64
CA LYS A 64 25.69 49.89 -9.41
C LYS A 64 24.81 48.79 -8.90
N GLN A 65 24.68 48.62 -7.61
CA GLN A 65 23.85 47.63 -7.00
C GLN A 65 22.36 47.85 -7.27
N ALA A 66 21.91 49.12 -7.15
CA ALA A 66 20.53 49.51 -7.45
C ALA A 66 20.15 49.27 -8.95
N VAL A 67 21.10 49.55 -9.86
CA VAL A 67 20.92 49.30 -11.29
C VAL A 67 20.94 47.78 -11.60
N ARG A 68 21.82 47.01 -10.95
CA ARG A 68 21.81 45.54 -11.05
C ARG A 68 20.48 44.98 -10.59
N ASP A 69 19.92 45.44 -9.47
CA ASP A 69 18.67 44.91 -8.89
C ASP A 69 17.43 45.25 -9.77
N SER A 70 17.50 46.28 -10.59
CA SER A 70 16.41 46.70 -11.50
C SER A 70 16.42 45.99 -12.86
N ARG A 71 17.53 45.28 -13.24
CA ARG A 71 17.65 44.65 -14.57
C ARG A 71 16.92 43.33 -14.67
N ALA A 72 16.32 43.03 -15.83
CA ALA A 72 15.68 41.76 -16.15
C ALA A 72 16.77 40.65 -16.21
N GLY A 73 16.57 39.55 -15.48
CA GLY A 73 17.47 38.38 -15.42
C GLY A 73 18.41 38.34 -14.20
N THR A 74 18.48 39.40 -13.40
CA THR A 74 19.32 39.43 -12.17
C THR A 74 18.88 38.39 -11.14
N GLY A 75 17.55 38.09 -11.06
CA GLY A 75 17.05 37.03 -10.17
C GLY A 75 17.64 35.66 -10.46
N ILE A 76 17.81 35.30 -11.74
CA ILE A 76 18.40 34.01 -12.14
C ILE A 76 19.90 33.98 -11.86
N ALA A 77 20.62 35.06 -12.17
CA ALA A 77 22.06 35.19 -11.88
C ALA A 77 22.31 35.10 -10.36
N THR A 78 21.46 35.75 -9.58
CA THR A 78 21.52 35.73 -8.11
C THR A 78 21.27 34.33 -7.54
N ILE A 79 20.27 33.63 -8.01
CA ILE A 79 19.98 32.22 -7.62
C ILE A 79 21.19 31.34 -7.98
N TRP A 80 21.78 31.50 -9.17
CA TRP A 80 22.94 30.73 -9.58
C TRP A 80 24.17 30.96 -8.69
N GLN A 81 24.41 32.22 -8.31
CA GLN A 81 25.46 32.57 -7.34
C GLN A 81 25.18 31.93 -5.97
N ASP A 82 23.92 31.96 -5.52
CA ASP A 82 23.51 31.34 -4.26
C ASP A 82 23.70 29.82 -4.29
N VAL A 83 23.37 29.17 -5.40
CA VAL A 83 23.60 27.71 -5.61
C VAL A 83 25.09 27.38 -5.54
N ARG A 84 25.95 28.13 -6.26
CA ARG A 84 27.40 27.93 -6.21
C ARG A 84 27.99 28.14 -4.81
N PHE A 85 27.52 29.16 -4.13
CA PHE A 85 27.95 29.47 -2.76
C PHE A 85 27.47 28.35 -1.80
N ALA A 86 26.22 27.93 -1.86
CA ALA A 86 25.70 26.85 -1.05
C ALA A 86 26.46 25.54 -1.28
N LEU A 87 26.71 25.14 -2.53
CA LEU A 87 27.51 23.96 -2.86
C LEU A 87 28.91 24.00 -2.27
N ARG A 88 29.59 25.17 -2.31
CA ARG A 88 30.92 25.34 -1.70
C ARG A 88 30.89 25.17 -0.18
N ILE A 89 29.84 25.71 0.46
CA ILE A 89 29.70 25.63 1.92
C ILE A 89 29.38 24.18 2.33
N LEU A 90 28.52 23.50 1.59
CA LEU A 90 28.15 22.11 1.87
C LEU A 90 29.33 21.17 1.71
N ARG A 91 30.21 21.41 0.73
CA ARG A 91 31.46 20.67 0.56
C ARG A 91 32.45 20.89 1.70
N LYS A 92 32.50 22.09 2.32
CA LYS A 92 33.35 22.39 3.46
C LYS A 92 32.90 21.72 4.77
N SER A 93 31.67 21.23 4.86
CA SER A 93 31.13 20.57 6.05
C SER A 93 30.48 19.22 5.66
N PRO A 94 31.30 18.20 5.26
CA PRO A 94 30.77 16.96 4.68
C PRO A 94 29.97 16.14 5.69
N GLY A 95 30.38 16.08 6.97
CA GLY A 95 29.64 15.36 8.00
C GLY A 95 28.23 15.90 8.26
N PHE A 96 28.09 17.23 8.34
CA PHE A 96 26.78 17.88 8.45
C PHE A 96 25.91 17.59 7.23
N THR A 97 26.47 17.79 6.03
CA THR A 97 25.75 17.58 4.77
C THR A 97 25.28 16.13 4.63
N ALA A 98 26.13 15.15 4.97
CA ALA A 98 25.78 13.74 4.93
C ALA A 98 24.64 13.41 5.90
N VAL A 99 24.69 13.86 7.15
CA VAL A 99 23.63 13.62 8.13
C VAL A 99 22.30 14.21 7.67
N VAL A 100 22.29 15.45 7.17
CA VAL A 100 21.07 16.09 6.68
C VAL A 100 20.52 15.39 5.44
N VAL A 101 21.38 15.10 4.45
CA VAL A 101 20.95 14.43 3.20
C VAL A 101 20.44 13.03 3.50
N LEU A 102 21.10 12.24 4.34
CA LEU A 102 20.64 10.90 4.74
C LEU A 102 19.32 10.96 5.50
N THR A 103 19.17 11.91 6.44
CA THR A 103 17.92 12.10 7.17
C THR A 103 16.77 12.42 6.24
N LEU A 104 16.96 13.34 5.29
CA LEU A 104 15.96 13.71 4.28
C LEU A 104 15.72 12.57 3.29
N ALA A 105 16.76 11.86 2.86
CA ALA A 105 16.63 10.72 1.95
C ALA A 105 15.79 9.60 2.55
N LEU A 106 15.96 9.30 3.83
CA LEU A 106 15.14 8.31 4.54
C LEU A 106 13.68 8.76 4.66
N GLY A 107 13.44 10.02 5.06
CA GLY A 107 12.09 10.57 5.20
C GLY A 107 11.36 10.71 3.86
N ILE A 108 11.98 11.35 2.87
CA ILE A 108 11.40 11.53 1.53
C ILE A 108 11.30 10.19 0.80
N GLY A 109 12.33 9.34 0.90
CA GLY A 109 12.38 8.02 0.27
C GLY A 109 11.27 7.09 0.76
N ALA A 110 11.03 7.04 2.07
CA ALA A 110 9.92 6.27 2.63
C ALA A 110 8.56 6.76 2.11
N ASN A 111 8.34 8.08 2.08
CA ASN A 111 7.12 8.66 1.51
C ASN A 111 6.97 8.35 0.01
N THR A 112 8.05 8.46 -0.76
CA THR A 112 8.05 8.15 -2.18
C THR A 112 7.77 6.67 -2.45
N ALA A 113 8.34 5.76 -1.66
CA ALA A 113 8.11 4.32 -1.79
C ALA A 113 6.63 3.96 -1.53
N ILE A 114 6.05 4.45 -0.45
CA ILE A 114 4.64 4.21 -0.15
C ILE A 114 3.74 4.92 -1.17
N PHE A 115 4.08 6.15 -1.59
CA PHE A 115 3.31 6.83 -2.65
C PHE A 115 3.37 6.07 -3.99
N THR A 116 4.49 5.44 -4.34
CA THR A 116 4.60 4.59 -5.53
C THR A 116 3.61 3.42 -5.46
N LEU A 117 3.47 2.78 -4.28
CA LEU A 117 2.46 1.74 -4.07
C LEU A 117 1.03 2.28 -4.12
N VAL A 118 0.78 3.41 -3.47
CA VAL A 118 -0.52 4.10 -3.53
C VAL A 118 -0.87 4.46 -4.98
N ASN A 119 0.09 5.00 -5.74
CA ASN A 119 -0.10 5.33 -7.14
C ASN A 119 -0.42 4.09 -7.98
N SER A 120 0.37 3.01 -7.84
CA SER A 120 0.18 1.78 -8.63
C SER A 120 -1.10 1.02 -8.27
N VAL A 121 -1.53 1.06 -6.99
CA VAL A 121 -2.70 0.31 -6.52
C VAL A 121 -3.98 1.15 -6.56
N LEU A 122 -3.94 2.42 -6.17
CA LEU A 122 -5.13 3.24 -5.96
C LEU A 122 -5.38 4.30 -7.03
N LEU A 123 -4.31 4.89 -7.62
CA LEU A 123 -4.43 6.08 -8.46
C LEU A 123 -4.24 5.80 -9.96
N GLN A 124 -3.57 4.71 -10.31
CA GLN A 124 -3.31 4.41 -11.71
C GLN A 124 -4.56 3.81 -12.37
N ALA A 125 -5.04 4.45 -13.44
CA ALA A 125 -6.10 3.89 -14.27
C ALA A 125 -5.61 2.62 -14.98
N ILE A 126 -6.53 1.74 -15.35
CA ILE A 126 -6.22 0.55 -16.16
C ILE A 126 -5.65 0.99 -17.52
N PRO A 127 -4.67 0.27 -18.08
CA PRO A 127 -4.01 0.64 -19.33
C PRO A 127 -4.85 0.19 -20.54
N VAL A 128 -5.99 0.83 -20.72
CA VAL A 128 -6.93 0.64 -21.85
C VAL A 128 -7.20 1.97 -22.53
N SER A 129 -7.75 1.96 -23.74
CA SER A 129 -8.11 3.18 -24.44
C SER A 129 -9.28 3.89 -23.74
N HIS A 130 -9.14 5.19 -23.49
CA HIS A 130 -10.18 6.04 -22.87
C HIS A 130 -10.86 5.39 -21.64
N PRO A 131 -10.10 5.10 -20.56
CA PRO A 131 -10.63 4.39 -19.37
C PRO A 131 -11.74 5.17 -18.66
N GLU A 132 -11.80 6.50 -18.82
CA GLU A 132 -12.80 7.39 -18.25
C GLU A 132 -14.20 7.20 -18.83
N GLU A 133 -14.30 6.64 -20.06
CA GLU A 133 -15.57 6.32 -20.73
C GLU A 133 -16.13 4.95 -20.33
N LEU A 134 -15.32 4.14 -19.64
CA LEU A 134 -15.73 2.80 -19.23
C LEU A 134 -16.61 2.85 -17.99
N VAL A 135 -17.69 2.05 -18.03
CA VAL A 135 -18.56 1.80 -16.89
C VAL A 135 -18.70 0.30 -16.65
N VAL A 136 -18.74 -0.09 -15.38
CA VAL A 136 -19.13 -1.42 -14.96
C VAL A 136 -20.61 -1.41 -14.59
N LEU A 137 -21.33 -2.44 -15.00
CA LEU A 137 -22.73 -2.60 -14.71
C LEU A 137 -22.86 -3.32 -13.35
N ARG A 138 -23.53 -2.68 -12.41
CA ARG A 138 -23.75 -3.16 -11.06
C ARG A 138 -25.23 -3.18 -10.74
N TRP A 139 -25.71 -4.27 -10.16
CA TRP A 139 -27.08 -4.32 -9.65
C TRP A 139 -27.14 -4.01 -8.16
N SER A 140 -28.30 -3.52 -7.71
CA SER A 140 -28.69 -3.40 -6.32
C SER A 140 -30.16 -3.78 -6.16
N ALA A 141 -30.51 -4.47 -5.07
CA ALA A 141 -31.86 -4.88 -4.76
C ALA A 141 -32.01 -5.09 -3.25
N HIS A 142 -33.25 -5.11 -2.74
CA HIS A 142 -33.51 -5.39 -1.32
C HIS A 142 -33.17 -6.83 -0.93
N LYS A 143 -33.08 -7.74 -1.89
CA LYS A 143 -32.75 -9.16 -1.69
C LYS A 143 -31.76 -9.64 -2.75
N GLU A 144 -30.97 -10.67 -2.42
CA GLU A 144 -30.19 -11.39 -3.42
C GLU A 144 -31.05 -12.00 -4.52
N PRO A 145 -30.54 -12.08 -5.77
CA PRO A 145 -31.28 -12.72 -6.86
C PRO A 145 -31.43 -14.20 -6.59
N GLU A 146 -32.57 -14.77 -6.99
CA GLU A 146 -32.71 -16.21 -7.07
C GLU A 146 -31.74 -16.77 -8.10
N SER A 147 -30.76 -17.57 -7.66
CA SER A 147 -29.68 -18.03 -8.50
C SER A 147 -29.29 -19.49 -8.22
N THR A 148 -28.83 -20.19 -9.25
CA THR A 148 -28.19 -21.51 -9.12
C THR A 148 -26.73 -21.42 -8.68
N GLY A 149 -26.15 -20.23 -8.77
CA GLY A 149 -24.79 -19.90 -8.33
C GLY A 149 -24.41 -18.50 -8.73
N MET A 150 -23.57 -17.85 -7.91
CA MET A 150 -23.12 -16.49 -8.12
C MET A 150 -21.60 -16.38 -7.99
N SER A 151 -20.95 -15.70 -8.95
CA SER A 151 -19.52 -15.43 -8.95
C SER A 151 -19.21 -14.03 -8.43
N GLY A 152 -18.20 -13.91 -7.58
CA GLY A 152 -17.72 -12.61 -7.10
C GLY A 152 -16.64 -12.02 -8.01
N PHE A 153 -16.69 -10.69 -8.24
CA PHE A 153 -15.72 -9.96 -9.06
C PHE A 153 -15.10 -8.80 -8.27
N GLY A 154 -13.89 -8.96 -7.82
CA GLY A 154 -13.09 -7.88 -7.26
C GLY A 154 -13.83 -6.98 -6.25
N ASP A 155 -14.02 -5.70 -6.61
CA ASP A 155 -14.76 -4.73 -5.78
C ASP A 155 -16.28 -4.88 -5.85
N CYS A 156 -16.76 -5.72 -6.72
CA CYS A 156 -18.15 -6.02 -6.95
C CYS A 156 -18.62 -7.30 -6.22
N THR A 157 -18.01 -7.63 -5.10
CA THR A 157 -18.55 -8.62 -4.20
C THR A 157 -19.82 -8.07 -3.55
N MET A 158 -20.76 -8.97 -3.26
CA MET A 158 -22.01 -8.62 -2.57
C MET A 158 -21.72 -7.76 -1.35
N ARG A 159 -22.43 -6.66 -1.24
CA ARG A 159 -22.29 -5.69 -0.16
C ARG A 159 -23.65 -5.43 0.44
N ARG A 160 -23.83 -5.79 1.70
CA ARG A 160 -24.95 -5.30 2.50
C ARG A 160 -24.67 -3.84 2.85
N SER A 161 -25.42 -2.92 2.29
CA SER A 161 -25.34 -1.49 2.62
C SER A 161 -26.75 -1.05 3.01
N ALA A 162 -26.96 -0.73 4.26
CA ALA A 162 -28.21 -0.14 4.78
C ALA A 162 -29.51 -0.90 4.37
N GLY A 163 -29.46 -2.22 4.16
CA GLY A 163 -30.60 -3.05 3.81
C GLY A 163 -30.64 -3.51 2.35
N ASP A 164 -29.76 -3.00 1.47
CA ASP A 164 -29.71 -3.42 0.07
C ASP A 164 -28.51 -4.34 -0.20
N GLU A 165 -28.74 -5.38 -1.00
CA GLU A 165 -27.72 -6.24 -1.57
C GLU A 165 -27.24 -5.67 -2.92
N SER A 166 -26.00 -5.90 -3.29
CA SER A 166 -25.48 -5.40 -4.58
C SER A 166 -24.31 -6.24 -5.10
N GLY A 167 -24.23 -6.40 -6.42
CA GLY A 167 -23.17 -7.18 -7.08
C GLY A 167 -22.95 -6.76 -8.52
N CYS A 168 -21.90 -7.32 -9.16
CA CYS A 168 -21.60 -7.08 -10.58
C CYS A 168 -21.78 -8.34 -11.45
N SER A 169 -21.98 -9.50 -10.86
CA SER A 169 -22.25 -10.70 -11.63
C SER A 169 -23.62 -10.63 -12.26
N MET A 170 -23.74 -11.10 -13.50
CA MET A 170 -24.98 -11.14 -14.25
C MET A 170 -25.09 -12.47 -14.99
N PRO A 171 -26.32 -12.94 -15.28
CA PRO A 171 -26.52 -14.02 -16.23
C PRO A 171 -26.12 -13.58 -17.64
N TYR A 172 -25.57 -14.49 -18.41
CA TYR A 172 -25.18 -14.21 -19.79
C TYR A 172 -26.36 -13.77 -20.70
N PRO A 173 -27.59 -14.30 -20.55
CA PRO A 173 -28.76 -13.79 -21.27
C PRO A 173 -29.04 -12.29 -21.00
N VAL A 174 -28.82 -11.81 -19.79
CA VAL A 174 -28.96 -10.39 -19.42
C VAL A 174 -27.92 -9.53 -20.15
N PHE A 175 -26.65 -9.99 -20.22
CA PHE A 175 -25.64 -9.33 -21.02
C PHE A 175 -26.09 -9.25 -22.51
N ARG A 176 -26.60 -10.32 -23.11
CA ARG A 176 -27.10 -10.32 -24.50
C ARG A 176 -28.22 -9.30 -24.70
N ALA A 177 -29.17 -9.20 -23.77
CA ALA A 177 -30.23 -8.20 -23.83
C ALA A 177 -29.71 -6.76 -23.79
N LEU A 178 -28.72 -6.48 -22.90
CA LEU A 178 -28.09 -5.19 -22.79
C LEU A 178 -27.22 -4.87 -24.03
N ALA A 179 -26.59 -5.87 -24.64
CA ALA A 179 -25.78 -5.71 -25.84
C ALA A 179 -26.59 -5.30 -27.08
N GLN A 180 -27.91 -5.50 -27.09
CA GLN A 180 -28.80 -4.99 -28.14
C GLN A 180 -29.02 -3.49 -28.05
N ARG A 181 -28.71 -2.83 -26.91
CA ARG A 181 -28.88 -1.40 -26.69
C ARG A 181 -27.71 -0.59 -27.29
N ARG A 182 -27.53 -0.68 -28.58
CA ARG A 182 -26.54 0.07 -29.36
C ARG A 182 -26.77 1.59 -29.37
N ASP A 183 -27.94 2.03 -28.93
CA ASP A 183 -28.28 3.41 -28.69
C ASP A 183 -27.53 3.99 -27.49
N LEU A 184 -27.23 3.19 -26.46
CA LEU A 184 -26.62 3.58 -25.19
C LEU A 184 -25.10 3.37 -25.15
N PHE A 185 -24.67 2.22 -25.68
CA PHE A 185 -23.29 1.77 -25.60
C PHE A 185 -22.61 1.78 -26.96
N ALA A 186 -21.43 2.39 -27.04
CA ALA A 186 -20.57 2.25 -28.22
C ALA A 186 -20.05 0.81 -28.34
N ASN A 187 -19.62 0.25 -27.19
CA ASN A 187 -19.26 -1.16 -27.06
C ASN A 187 -19.66 -1.65 -25.67
N ILE A 188 -20.06 -2.90 -25.58
CA ILE A 188 -20.37 -3.60 -24.34
C ILE A 188 -19.76 -5.00 -24.39
N THR A 189 -19.22 -5.45 -23.28
CA THR A 189 -18.51 -6.73 -23.18
C THR A 189 -18.79 -7.42 -21.85
N ALA A 190 -18.74 -8.75 -21.89
CA ALA A 190 -18.82 -9.58 -20.71
C ALA A 190 -17.52 -10.37 -20.53
N PHE A 191 -17.14 -10.59 -19.27
CA PHE A 191 -16.03 -11.47 -18.92
C PHE A 191 -16.36 -12.22 -17.64
N ALA A 192 -15.77 -13.40 -17.49
CA ALA A 192 -15.87 -14.20 -16.26
C ALA A 192 -14.58 -14.08 -15.45
N GLY A 193 -14.66 -14.46 -14.17
CA GLY A 193 -13.47 -14.58 -13.33
C GLY A 193 -12.48 -15.61 -13.87
N THR A 194 -11.25 -15.58 -13.34
CA THR A 194 -10.21 -16.53 -13.73
C THR A 194 -10.60 -17.96 -13.39
N ALA A 195 -10.55 -18.83 -14.40
CA ALA A 195 -10.61 -20.27 -14.24
C ALA A 195 -9.19 -20.86 -14.27
N ASP A 196 -8.92 -21.83 -13.42
CA ASP A 196 -7.74 -22.65 -13.57
C ASP A 196 -8.01 -23.66 -14.69
N LEU A 197 -7.21 -23.61 -15.76
CA LEU A 197 -7.31 -24.48 -16.91
C LEU A 197 -6.13 -25.45 -16.91
N ASN A 198 -6.41 -26.73 -17.11
CA ASN A 198 -5.36 -27.73 -17.30
C ASN A 198 -4.78 -27.59 -18.70
N LEU A 199 -3.54 -27.15 -18.79
CA LEU A 199 -2.79 -27.10 -20.03
C LEU A 199 -1.98 -28.40 -20.18
N ALA A 200 -2.43 -29.28 -21.04
CA ALA A 200 -1.71 -30.49 -21.40
C ALA A 200 -0.83 -30.20 -22.63
N GLY A 201 0.48 -30.34 -22.45
CA GLY A 201 1.45 -30.19 -23.50
C GLY A 201 2.83 -30.68 -23.02
N ASN A 202 3.58 -31.33 -23.88
CA ASN A 202 4.94 -31.86 -23.61
C ASN A 202 5.06 -32.83 -22.41
N GLY A 203 4.05 -33.67 -22.16
CA GLY A 203 4.13 -34.77 -21.17
C GLY A 203 3.92 -34.42 -19.72
N GLN A 204 3.61 -33.18 -19.37
CA GLN A 204 3.23 -32.80 -18.00
C GLN A 204 2.03 -31.85 -18.03
N ALA A 205 1.02 -32.15 -17.22
CA ALA A 205 -0.11 -31.24 -16.98
C ALA A 205 0.36 -30.02 -16.17
N SER A 206 0.05 -28.84 -16.66
CA SER A 206 0.32 -27.56 -15.98
C SER A 206 -0.97 -26.74 -15.89
N ILE A 207 -1.03 -25.84 -14.90
CA ILE A 207 -2.19 -24.98 -14.74
C ILE A 207 -1.90 -23.63 -15.38
N ALA A 208 -2.77 -23.22 -16.32
CA ALA A 208 -2.85 -21.88 -16.87
C ALA A 208 -4.09 -21.14 -16.29
N SER A 209 -3.93 -19.85 -16.02
CA SER A 209 -5.03 -18.99 -15.61
C SER A 209 -5.79 -18.54 -16.85
N GLY A 210 -6.98 -19.05 -17.08
CA GLY A 210 -7.86 -18.63 -18.16
C GLY A 210 -8.83 -17.54 -17.75
N GLU A 211 -9.14 -16.60 -18.64
CA GLU A 211 -10.26 -15.67 -18.52
C GLU A 211 -11.21 -15.90 -19.69
N LEU A 212 -12.49 -16.12 -19.38
CA LEU A 212 -13.52 -16.27 -20.40
C LEU A 212 -14.06 -14.89 -20.75
N VAL A 213 -14.01 -14.53 -22.01
CA VAL A 213 -14.38 -13.20 -22.48
C VAL A 213 -15.36 -13.26 -23.66
N SER A 214 -16.26 -12.29 -23.78
CA SER A 214 -17.10 -12.14 -24.96
C SER A 214 -16.28 -11.71 -26.18
N GLY A 215 -16.76 -11.96 -27.38
CA GLY A 215 -16.08 -11.59 -28.62
C GLY A 215 -15.83 -10.08 -28.79
N THR A 216 -16.52 -9.25 -28.01
CA THR A 216 -16.36 -7.79 -28.02
C THR A 216 -15.31 -7.30 -26.99
N TYR A 217 -14.67 -8.19 -26.23
CA TYR A 217 -13.84 -7.82 -25.08
C TYR A 217 -12.66 -6.89 -25.42
N PHE A 218 -11.85 -7.31 -26.34
CA PHE A 218 -10.66 -6.55 -26.74
C PHE A 218 -11.03 -5.24 -27.45
N ASP A 219 -12.06 -5.28 -28.29
CA ASP A 219 -12.54 -4.09 -29.00
C ASP A 219 -13.15 -3.06 -28.04
N ALA A 220 -13.96 -3.50 -27.06
CA ALA A 220 -14.55 -2.62 -26.06
C ALA A 220 -13.49 -1.93 -25.19
N LEU A 221 -12.37 -2.62 -24.94
CA LEU A 221 -11.26 -2.08 -24.16
C LEU A 221 -10.25 -1.31 -25.02
N GLY A 222 -10.34 -1.41 -26.37
CA GLY A 222 -9.41 -0.82 -27.31
C GLY A 222 -8.00 -1.44 -27.20
N VAL A 223 -7.93 -2.76 -26.99
CA VAL A 223 -6.69 -3.53 -26.82
C VAL A 223 -6.33 -4.22 -28.12
N PRO A 224 -5.27 -3.82 -28.83
CA PRO A 224 -4.82 -4.49 -30.04
C PRO A 224 -4.09 -5.81 -29.72
N ALA A 225 -3.88 -6.63 -30.75
CA ALA A 225 -2.97 -7.76 -30.66
C ALA A 225 -1.53 -7.29 -30.85
N ALA A 226 -0.59 -7.81 -30.03
CA ALA A 226 0.84 -7.68 -30.25
C ALA A 226 1.32 -8.61 -31.39
N LEU A 227 0.62 -9.74 -31.56
CA LEU A 227 0.88 -10.72 -32.62
C LEU A 227 -0.44 -11.41 -33.01
N GLY A 228 -0.66 -11.62 -34.30
CA GLY A 228 -1.90 -12.25 -34.78
C GLY A 228 -3.13 -11.37 -34.64
N ARG A 229 -4.24 -11.93 -34.12
CA ARG A 229 -5.49 -11.24 -33.88
C ARG A 229 -6.02 -11.48 -32.48
N THR A 230 -6.91 -10.60 -32.00
CA THR A 230 -7.70 -10.80 -30.78
C THR A 230 -8.93 -11.67 -31.06
N LEU A 231 -9.66 -12.08 -29.99
CA LEU A 231 -10.96 -12.70 -30.11
C LEU A 231 -11.97 -11.69 -30.67
N GLY A 232 -12.83 -12.16 -31.57
CA GLY A 232 -13.88 -11.37 -32.21
C GLY A 232 -15.25 -12.00 -32.01
N ILE A 233 -16.31 -11.29 -32.48
CA ILE A 233 -17.70 -11.76 -32.36
C ILE A 233 -17.90 -13.11 -33.08
N ALA A 234 -17.17 -13.38 -34.17
CA ALA A 234 -17.22 -14.66 -34.87
C ALA A 234 -16.79 -15.85 -33.99
N ASP A 235 -15.81 -15.63 -33.11
CA ASP A 235 -15.28 -16.67 -32.21
C ASP A 235 -16.24 -17.03 -31.04
N GLU A 236 -17.27 -16.22 -30.85
CA GLU A 236 -18.30 -16.41 -29.80
C GLU A 236 -19.51 -17.17 -30.31
N GLN A 237 -19.67 -17.34 -31.61
CA GLN A 237 -20.84 -18.04 -32.19
C GLN A 237 -20.85 -19.53 -31.79
N THR A 238 -22.07 -20.06 -31.66
CA THR A 238 -22.23 -21.49 -31.39
C THR A 238 -21.63 -22.32 -32.54
N GLY A 239 -20.72 -23.22 -32.20
CA GLY A 239 -20.03 -24.05 -33.20
C GLY A 239 -18.77 -23.40 -33.82
N ALA A 240 -18.41 -22.23 -33.37
CA ALA A 240 -17.11 -21.62 -33.77
C ALA A 240 -15.92 -22.46 -33.27
N ASP A 241 -14.84 -22.39 -34.02
CA ASP A 241 -13.60 -23.06 -33.65
C ASP A 241 -13.10 -22.62 -32.27
N ALA A 242 -12.56 -23.57 -31.51
CA ALA A 242 -11.96 -23.29 -30.22
C ALA A 242 -10.61 -22.55 -30.41
N VAL A 243 -10.61 -21.25 -30.20
CA VAL A 243 -9.43 -20.38 -30.35
C VAL A 243 -9.07 -19.68 -29.05
N ALA A 244 -7.79 -19.38 -28.90
CA ALA A 244 -7.24 -18.76 -27.70
C ALA A 244 -6.30 -17.60 -28.04
N VAL A 245 -6.31 -16.57 -27.18
CA VAL A 245 -5.36 -15.45 -27.21
C VAL A 245 -4.49 -15.52 -25.96
N LEU A 246 -3.19 -15.46 -26.11
CA LEU A 246 -2.24 -15.50 -24.99
C LEU A 246 -2.02 -14.12 -24.39
N ASP A 247 -1.78 -14.07 -23.07
CA ASP A 247 -1.17 -12.90 -22.45
C ASP A 247 0.28 -12.71 -22.94
N TYR A 248 0.72 -11.46 -23.07
CA TYR A 248 2.07 -11.15 -23.54
C TYR A 248 3.14 -11.74 -22.64
N GLY A 249 3.01 -11.59 -21.31
CA GLY A 249 3.97 -12.12 -20.36
C GLY A 249 3.98 -13.64 -20.32
N TYR A 250 2.85 -14.29 -20.47
CA TYR A 250 2.74 -15.73 -20.58
C TYR A 250 3.41 -16.27 -21.85
N TRP A 251 3.15 -15.62 -22.99
CA TRP A 251 3.83 -15.95 -24.26
C TRP A 251 5.36 -15.87 -24.15
N GLN A 252 5.88 -14.83 -23.50
CA GLN A 252 7.32 -14.71 -23.26
C GLN A 252 7.87 -15.83 -22.37
N ARG A 253 7.16 -16.17 -21.26
CA ARG A 253 7.64 -17.18 -20.30
C ARG A 253 7.57 -18.60 -20.83
N MET A 254 6.46 -18.97 -21.48
CA MET A 254 6.19 -20.36 -21.86
C MET A 254 6.60 -20.69 -23.28
N PHE A 255 6.62 -19.70 -24.16
CA PHE A 255 6.93 -19.91 -25.58
C PHE A 255 8.15 -19.12 -26.05
N GLY A 256 8.91 -18.52 -25.13
CA GLY A 256 10.15 -17.77 -25.43
C GLY A 256 9.95 -16.56 -26.33
N GLY A 257 8.72 -16.04 -26.48
CA GLY A 257 8.41 -14.95 -27.41
C GLY A 257 8.46 -15.34 -28.88
N ALA A 258 8.41 -16.62 -29.20
CA ALA A 258 8.53 -17.09 -30.58
C ALA A 258 7.27 -16.76 -31.41
N PRO A 259 7.36 -16.10 -32.58
CA PRO A 259 6.21 -15.81 -33.46
C PRO A 259 5.50 -17.07 -33.99
N GLY A 260 6.19 -18.20 -34.10
CA GLY A 260 5.62 -19.49 -34.51
C GLY A 260 4.60 -20.09 -33.52
N VAL A 261 4.18 -19.34 -32.48
CA VAL A 261 3.09 -19.73 -31.58
C VAL A 261 1.72 -19.64 -32.27
N LEU A 262 1.56 -18.78 -33.27
CA LEU A 262 0.32 -18.66 -34.04
C LEU A 262 0.04 -19.94 -34.83
N GLY A 263 -1.24 -20.38 -34.79
CA GLY A 263 -1.71 -21.62 -35.40
C GLY A 263 -1.34 -22.88 -34.60
N ARG A 264 -0.56 -22.76 -33.52
CA ARG A 264 -0.24 -23.91 -32.68
C ARG A 264 -1.45 -24.35 -31.87
N SER A 265 -1.70 -25.65 -31.82
CA SER A 265 -2.75 -26.23 -30.99
C SER A 265 -2.24 -26.49 -29.59
N VAL A 266 -3.02 -26.09 -28.59
CA VAL A 266 -2.82 -26.40 -27.17
C VAL A 266 -4.08 -27.05 -26.60
N ARG A 267 -3.94 -27.97 -25.66
CA ARG A 267 -5.10 -28.63 -25.03
C ARG A 267 -5.39 -27.95 -23.69
N LEU A 268 -6.58 -27.39 -23.59
CA LEU A 268 -7.10 -26.79 -22.37
C LEU A 268 -8.27 -27.67 -21.86
N ASN A 269 -8.19 -28.22 -20.66
CA ASN A 269 -9.18 -29.17 -20.12
C ASN A 269 -9.58 -30.26 -21.12
N ASN A 270 -8.60 -30.86 -21.81
CA ASN A 270 -8.78 -31.87 -22.89
C ASN A 270 -9.40 -31.33 -24.21
N VAL A 271 -9.79 -30.06 -24.31
CA VAL A 271 -10.25 -29.42 -25.55
C VAL A 271 -9.07 -28.81 -26.31
N ALA A 272 -8.97 -29.09 -27.60
CA ALA A 272 -7.94 -28.50 -28.45
C ALA A 272 -8.30 -27.06 -28.82
N PHE A 273 -7.44 -26.12 -28.51
CA PHE A 273 -7.54 -24.70 -28.88
C PHE A 273 -6.42 -24.29 -29.81
N THR A 274 -6.73 -23.52 -30.83
CA THR A 274 -5.75 -22.92 -31.72
C THR A 274 -5.38 -21.54 -31.22
N ILE A 275 -4.08 -21.26 -31.02
CA ILE A 275 -3.60 -19.93 -30.64
C ILE A 275 -3.69 -19.00 -31.85
N VAL A 276 -4.55 -17.99 -31.79
CA VAL A 276 -4.79 -17.01 -32.88
C VAL A 276 -4.10 -15.67 -32.66
N GLY A 277 -3.65 -15.38 -31.45
CA GLY A 277 -2.97 -14.13 -31.15
C GLY A 277 -2.36 -14.04 -29.76
N VAL A 278 -1.68 -12.92 -29.59
CA VAL A 278 -1.08 -12.49 -28.29
C VAL A 278 -1.59 -11.08 -28.01
N ALA A 279 -2.08 -10.82 -26.80
CA ALA A 279 -2.56 -9.50 -26.38
C ALA A 279 -1.41 -8.48 -26.29
N ASP A 280 -1.74 -7.19 -26.34
CA ASP A 280 -0.75 -6.11 -26.23
C ASP A 280 0.03 -6.17 -24.91
N ARG A 281 1.31 -5.84 -24.97
CA ARG A 281 2.23 -5.84 -23.82
C ARG A 281 1.76 -4.96 -22.65
N LYS A 282 1.09 -3.86 -22.95
CA LYS A 282 0.63 -2.89 -21.95
C LYS A 282 -0.66 -3.33 -21.27
N PHE A 283 -1.38 -4.27 -21.86
CA PHE A 283 -2.66 -4.72 -21.31
C PHE A 283 -2.44 -5.56 -20.05
N THR A 284 -2.99 -5.11 -18.94
CA THR A 284 -2.88 -5.79 -17.65
C THR A 284 -4.22 -6.28 -17.13
N ARG A 285 -5.32 -6.15 -17.94
CA ARG A 285 -6.68 -6.60 -17.61
C ARG A 285 -7.53 -5.66 -16.75
N LEU A 286 -8.85 -5.93 -16.74
CA LEU A 286 -9.87 -5.21 -15.96
C LEU A 286 -9.81 -5.48 -14.45
N THR A 287 -9.16 -6.59 -14.03
CA THR A 287 -9.03 -6.98 -12.61
C THR A 287 -7.57 -6.87 -12.18
N PRO A 288 -7.06 -5.68 -11.79
CA PRO A 288 -5.68 -5.51 -11.37
C PRO A 288 -5.27 -6.45 -10.23
N GLY A 289 -4.03 -6.93 -10.25
CA GLY A 289 -3.48 -7.81 -9.23
C GLY A 289 -3.68 -9.31 -9.43
N LYS A 290 -4.50 -9.75 -10.42
CA LYS A 290 -4.57 -11.16 -10.79
C LYS A 290 -3.83 -11.36 -12.13
N SER A 291 -3.12 -12.45 -12.36
CA SER A 291 -2.53 -12.78 -13.67
C SER A 291 -3.52 -13.59 -14.51
N VAL A 292 -3.63 -13.33 -15.80
CA VAL A 292 -4.24 -14.22 -16.79
C VAL A 292 -3.14 -14.70 -17.74
N ASP A 293 -3.19 -15.93 -18.09
CA ASP A 293 -2.28 -16.53 -19.03
C ASP A 293 -2.91 -16.67 -20.42
N ILE A 294 -4.22 -16.99 -20.46
CA ILE A 294 -4.95 -17.32 -21.70
C ILE A 294 -6.35 -16.73 -21.66
N TYR A 295 -6.78 -16.12 -22.76
CA TYR A 295 -8.14 -15.65 -23.00
C TYR A 295 -8.86 -16.58 -23.97
N VAL A 296 -10.07 -17.01 -23.61
CA VAL A 296 -10.91 -17.89 -24.43
C VAL A 296 -12.33 -17.34 -24.49
N SER A 297 -13.09 -17.72 -25.53
CA SER A 297 -14.46 -17.25 -25.66
C SER A 297 -15.39 -17.82 -24.57
N VAL A 298 -16.34 -17.00 -24.07
CA VAL A 298 -17.38 -17.44 -23.12
C VAL A 298 -18.23 -18.59 -23.67
N SER A 299 -18.38 -18.71 -25.00
CA SER A 299 -19.08 -19.82 -25.63
C SER A 299 -18.44 -21.19 -25.36
N GLN A 300 -17.14 -21.21 -25.02
CA GLN A 300 -16.38 -22.43 -24.75
C GLN A 300 -16.49 -22.91 -23.29
N ALA A 301 -17.20 -22.18 -22.41
CA ALA A 301 -17.35 -22.53 -21.01
C ALA A 301 -17.86 -23.97 -20.79
N LYS A 302 -18.87 -24.39 -21.56
CA LYS A 302 -19.43 -25.74 -21.50
C LYS A 302 -18.42 -26.80 -21.98
N ALA A 303 -17.73 -26.54 -23.09
CA ALA A 303 -16.69 -27.45 -23.62
C ALA A 303 -15.52 -27.63 -22.65
N LEU A 304 -15.17 -26.57 -21.93
CA LEU A 304 -14.14 -26.59 -20.87
C LEU A 304 -14.59 -27.27 -19.56
N GLY A 305 -15.83 -27.76 -19.49
CA GLY A 305 -16.39 -28.41 -18.29
C GLY A 305 -16.69 -27.44 -17.14
N LEU A 306 -16.77 -26.15 -17.41
CA LEU A 306 -17.04 -25.13 -16.40
C LEU A 306 -18.55 -25.06 -16.13
N ARG A 307 -19.00 -25.78 -15.10
CA ARG A 307 -20.44 -25.89 -14.75
C ARG A 307 -21.09 -24.54 -14.41
N TRP A 308 -20.33 -23.62 -13.87
CA TRP A 308 -20.77 -22.26 -13.53
C TRP A 308 -20.91 -21.35 -14.76
N GLY A 309 -20.42 -21.76 -15.93
CA GLY A 309 -20.41 -20.99 -17.17
C GLY A 309 -21.59 -21.30 -18.10
N ALA A 310 -22.81 -21.40 -17.56
CA ALA A 310 -24.00 -21.68 -18.37
C ALA A 310 -24.48 -20.43 -19.13
N THR A 311 -24.26 -20.38 -20.45
CA THR A 311 -24.60 -19.24 -21.31
C THR A 311 -26.09 -19.05 -21.55
N GLU A 312 -26.92 -20.11 -21.36
CA GLU A 312 -28.35 -20.04 -21.60
C GLU A 312 -29.20 -20.05 -20.31
N ASP A 313 -28.56 -20.21 -19.13
CA ASP A 313 -29.25 -20.23 -17.84
C ASP A 313 -29.43 -18.83 -17.26
N PRO A 314 -30.69 -18.34 -17.13
CA PRO A 314 -30.95 -17.02 -16.55
C PRO A 314 -30.72 -16.94 -15.03
N GLN A 315 -30.53 -18.08 -14.35
CA GLN A 315 -30.21 -18.14 -12.92
C GLN A 315 -28.71 -18.32 -12.61
N SER A 316 -27.85 -18.48 -13.61
CA SER A 316 -26.41 -18.57 -13.46
C SER A 316 -25.75 -17.17 -13.55
N TRP A 317 -25.34 -16.64 -12.41
CA TRP A 317 -24.78 -15.29 -12.28
C TRP A 317 -23.23 -15.35 -12.29
N TRP A 318 -22.62 -15.31 -13.47
CA TRP A 318 -21.20 -15.65 -13.59
C TRP A 318 -20.36 -14.71 -14.45
N VAL A 319 -20.96 -13.75 -15.16
CA VAL A 319 -20.20 -12.75 -15.95
C VAL A 319 -20.32 -11.37 -15.33
N ALA A 320 -19.23 -10.61 -15.36
CA ALA A 320 -19.24 -9.17 -15.14
C ALA A 320 -19.37 -8.47 -16.49
N VAL A 321 -20.11 -7.36 -16.52
CA VAL A 321 -20.38 -6.60 -17.73
C VAL A 321 -19.76 -5.23 -17.62
N VAL A 322 -18.96 -4.87 -18.63
CA VAL A 322 -18.34 -3.56 -18.79
C VAL A 322 -18.76 -2.98 -20.12
N ALA A 323 -19.04 -1.69 -20.14
CA ALA A 323 -19.47 -1.01 -21.35
C ALA A 323 -18.71 0.31 -21.53
N ARG A 324 -18.56 0.72 -22.79
CA ARG A 324 -18.14 2.05 -23.19
C ARG A 324 -19.38 2.84 -23.57
N LEU A 325 -19.63 3.95 -22.90
CA LEU A 325 -20.75 4.82 -23.22
C LEU A 325 -20.59 5.45 -24.60
N LYS A 326 -21.70 5.64 -25.29
CA LYS A 326 -21.70 6.34 -26.57
C LYS A 326 -21.42 7.83 -26.35
N THR A 327 -20.60 8.40 -27.22
CA THR A 327 -20.23 9.82 -27.14
C THR A 327 -21.48 10.71 -27.13
N GLY A 328 -21.57 11.64 -26.17
CA GLY A 328 -22.67 12.57 -26.01
C GLY A 328 -23.81 12.11 -25.11
N ILE A 329 -23.85 10.85 -24.66
CA ILE A 329 -24.86 10.35 -23.72
C ILE A 329 -24.37 10.55 -22.28
N LYS A 330 -25.21 11.13 -21.43
CA LYS A 330 -24.93 11.25 -20.01
C LYS A 330 -25.09 9.90 -19.31
N ARG A 331 -24.19 9.59 -18.39
CA ARG A 331 -24.22 8.33 -17.61
C ARG A 331 -25.59 8.07 -16.96
N THR A 332 -26.22 9.10 -16.38
CA THR A 332 -27.52 8.98 -15.73
C THR A 332 -28.64 8.64 -16.71
N GLU A 333 -28.58 9.16 -17.93
CA GLU A 333 -29.55 8.83 -18.99
C GLU A 333 -29.37 7.39 -19.47
N ALA A 334 -28.11 6.99 -19.71
CA ALA A 334 -27.76 5.62 -20.08
C ALA A 334 -28.16 4.63 -18.98
N GLU A 335 -27.98 5.00 -17.71
CA GLU A 335 -28.34 4.19 -16.55
C GLU A 335 -29.84 3.94 -16.47
N ALA A 336 -30.65 4.99 -16.62
CA ALA A 336 -32.13 4.85 -16.59
C ALA A 336 -32.63 3.96 -17.72
N ALA A 337 -32.10 4.12 -18.94
CA ALA A 337 -32.50 3.35 -20.10
C ALA A 337 -31.98 1.88 -20.04
N ALA A 338 -30.80 1.66 -19.53
CA ALA A 338 -30.23 0.33 -19.31
C ALA A 338 -30.94 -0.42 -18.17
N ASN A 339 -31.37 0.29 -17.13
CA ASN A 339 -32.14 -0.28 -16.02
C ASN A 339 -33.47 -0.89 -16.50
N LEU A 340 -34.14 -0.24 -17.44
CA LEU A 340 -35.37 -0.81 -18.03
C LEU A 340 -35.10 -2.15 -18.74
N ALA A 341 -34.03 -2.22 -19.53
CA ALA A 341 -33.64 -3.45 -20.22
C ALA A 341 -33.24 -4.56 -19.23
N PHE A 342 -32.51 -4.17 -18.16
CA PHE A 342 -32.10 -5.07 -17.08
C PHE A 342 -33.32 -5.66 -16.33
N ARG A 343 -34.25 -4.80 -15.89
CA ARG A 343 -35.47 -5.24 -15.21
C ARG A 343 -36.30 -6.19 -16.10
N ASN A 344 -36.45 -5.86 -17.37
CA ASN A 344 -37.17 -6.74 -18.32
C ASN A 344 -36.49 -8.11 -18.44
N ALA A 345 -35.15 -8.14 -18.55
CA ALA A 345 -34.40 -9.39 -18.71
C ALA A 345 -34.32 -10.23 -17.42
N THR A 346 -34.43 -9.62 -16.24
CA THR A 346 -34.32 -10.35 -14.96
C THR A 346 -35.65 -10.69 -14.31
N MET A 347 -36.69 -9.87 -14.52
CA MET A 347 -37.99 -10.03 -13.87
C MET A 347 -39.02 -10.76 -14.77
N HIS A 348 -38.88 -10.67 -16.11
CA HIS A 348 -39.77 -11.34 -17.06
C HIS A 348 -39.13 -12.58 -17.72
N ALA A 349 -38.02 -13.06 -17.17
CA ALA A 349 -37.43 -14.33 -17.58
C ALA A 349 -38.34 -15.50 -17.18
N PRO A 350 -38.23 -16.70 -17.84
CA PRO A 350 -38.98 -17.91 -17.46
C PRO A 350 -38.82 -18.29 -15.98
N LYS A 351 -37.68 -17.92 -15.38
CA LYS A 351 -37.40 -18.00 -13.95
C LYS A 351 -36.92 -16.63 -13.50
N PRO A 352 -37.81 -15.80 -12.93
CA PRO A 352 -37.43 -14.45 -12.51
C PRO A 352 -36.39 -14.47 -11.38
N ALA A 353 -35.42 -13.61 -11.48
CA ALA A 353 -34.40 -13.45 -10.41
C ALA A 353 -34.93 -12.66 -9.20
N TRP A 354 -35.94 -11.80 -9.43
CA TRP A 354 -36.54 -10.94 -8.40
C TRP A 354 -38.03 -10.73 -8.67
N LYS A 355 -38.71 -10.31 -7.62
CA LYS A 355 -40.11 -9.79 -7.66
C LYS A 355 -40.08 -8.26 -7.65
N ASP A 356 -41.17 -7.61 -7.98
CA ASP A 356 -41.28 -6.13 -7.95
C ASP A 356 -40.97 -5.52 -6.57
N ALA A 357 -41.30 -6.23 -5.50
CA ALA A 357 -41.04 -5.81 -4.12
C ALA A 357 -39.56 -5.77 -3.75
N ASP A 358 -38.69 -6.46 -4.49
CA ASP A 358 -37.26 -6.51 -4.27
C ASP A 358 -36.53 -5.31 -4.90
N ASP A 359 -37.22 -4.48 -5.72
CA ASP A 359 -36.79 -3.27 -6.41
C ASP A 359 -35.37 -3.36 -7.04
N PRO A 360 -35.16 -4.33 -7.95
CA PRO A 360 -33.86 -4.48 -8.60
C PRO A 360 -33.51 -3.26 -9.47
N ARG A 361 -32.34 -2.72 -9.29
CA ARG A 361 -31.82 -1.53 -10.00
C ARG A 361 -30.47 -1.84 -10.62
N LEU A 362 -30.26 -1.35 -11.84
CA LEU A 362 -28.96 -1.36 -12.50
C LEU A 362 -28.31 0.02 -12.34
N MET A 363 -27.07 0.03 -11.93
CA MET A 363 -26.23 1.20 -11.78
C MET A 363 -25.03 1.12 -12.73
N LEU A 364 -24.65 2.24 -13.34
CA LEU A 364 -23.46 2.39 -14.15
C LEU A 364 -22.36 3.06 -13.30
N VAL A 365 -21.36 2.29 -12.86
CA VAL A 365 -20.29 2.77 -12.01
C VAL A 365 -19.03 2.99 -12.86
N PRO A 366 -18.27 4.10 -12.71
CA PRO A 366 -17.03 4.29 -13.45
C PRO A 366 -16.08 3.11 -13.28
N ALA A 367 -15.51 2.63 -14.39
CA ALA A 367 -14.61 1.47 -14.43
C ALA A 367 -13.15 1.84 -14.73
N GLN A 368 -12.81 3.11 -14.78
CA GLN A 368 -11.46 3.61 -15.08
C GLN A 368 -10.38 2.99 -14.19
N ASP A 369 -10.76 2.58 -13.00
CA ASP A 369 -9.88 2.01 -11.99
C ASP A 369 -9.82 0.48 -12.02
N GLY A 370 -10.61 -0.16 -12.87
CA GLY A 370 -10.80 -1.61 -12.95
C GLY A 370 -11.58 -2.19 -11.78
N LEU A 371 -11.82 -3.48 -11.84
CA LEU A 371 -12.52 -4.26 -10.81
C LEU A 371 -11.47 -4.93 -9.89
N SER A 372 -11.09 -4.27 -8.81
CA SER A 372 -10.00 -4.74 -7.96
C SER A 372 -10.37 -4.88 -6.50
N GLY A 373 -10.61 -6.11 -6.05
CA GLY A 373 -10.70 -6.42 -4.61
C GLY A 373 -9.42 -6.07 -3.85
N PHE A 374 -8.30 -5.99 -4.58
CA PHE A 374 -7.01 -5.60 -4.06
C PHE A 374 -6.97 -4.12 -3.61
N ARG A 375 -7.63 -3.21 -4.36
CA ARG A 375 -7.81 -1.81 -3.95
C ARG A 375 -8.58 -1.68 -2.65
N ARG A 376 -9.65 -2.46 -2.51
CA ARG A 376 -10.44 -2.46 -1.27
C ARG A 376 -9.63 -3.02 -0.09
N ALA A 377 -8.98 -4.17 -0.30
CA ALA A 377 -8.20 -4.82 0.75
C ALA A 377 -6.99 -3.98 1.20
N LEU A 378 -6.34 -3.25 0.30
CA LEU A 378 -5.14 -2.45 0.60
C LEU A 378 -5.41 -0.95 0.75
N GLY A 379 -6.59 -0.45 0.39
CA GLY A 379 -6.87 0.99 0.39
C GLY A 379 -6.74 1.64 1.77
N GLU A 380 -7.33 1.04 2.79
CA GLU A 380 -7.23 1.51 4.17
C GLU A 380 -5.82 1.33 4.74
N PRO A 381 -5.18 0.14 4.65
CA PRO A 381 -3.79 -0.06 5.00
C PRO A 381 -2.82 0.93 4.36
N LEU A 382 -2.92 1.18 3.06
CA LEU A 382 -2.03 2.11 2.36
C LEU A 382 -2.21 3.56 2.81
N ARG A 383 -3.43 4.00 3.11
CA ARG A 383 -3.68 5.34 3.69
C ARG A 383 -3.04 5.49 5.06
N LEU A 384 -3.12 4.47 5.91
CA LEU A 384 -2.47 4.46 7.22
C LEU A 384 -0.95 4.48 7.11
N LEU A 385 -0.38 3.69 6.18
CA LEU A 385 1.05 3.72 5.91
C LEU A 385 1.50 5.09 5.39
N MET A 386 0.71 5.74 4.52
CA MET A 386 1.01 7.09 4.05
C MET A 386 1.02 8.11 5.19
N ALA A 387 0.08 8.02 6.13
CA ALA A 387 0.08 8.85 7.34
C ALA A 387 1.32 8.56 8.20
N ALA A 388 1.68 7.29 8.38
CA ALA A 388 2.85 6.89 9.14
C ALA A 388 4.17 7.42 8.56
N VAL A 389 4.39 7.27 7.24
CA VAL A 389 5.60 7.82 6.61
C VAL A 389 5.58 9.35 6.58
N GLY A 390 4.40 9.98 6.53
CA GLY A 390 4.25 11.42 6.75
C GLY A 390 4.74 11.86 8.13
N ILE A 391 4.44 11.10 9.18
CA ILE A 391 4.97 11.33 10.54
C ILE A 391 6.50 11.17 10.55
N VAL A 392 7.05 10.14 9.93
CA VAL A 392 8.51 9.95 9.81
C VAL A 392 9.16 11.15 9.10
N LEU A 393 8.54 11.65 8.04
CA LEU A 393 9.01 12.85 7.35
C LEU A 393 8.99 14.08 8.29
N LEU A 394 7.93 14.29 9.05
CA LEU A 394 7.86 15.38 10.03
C LEU A 394 8.98 15.28 11.09
N ILE A 395 9.28 14.07 11.56
CA ILE A 395 10.41 13.84 12.48
C ILE A 395 11.75 14.17 11.81
N ALA A 396 11.96 13.67 10.58
CA ALA A 396 13.17 13.97 9.79
C ALA A 396 13.36 15.47 9.60
N CYS A 397 12.31 16.15 9.31
CA CYS A 397 12.21 17.56 9.09
C CYS A 397 12.53 18.39 10.35
N ALA A 398 11.98 17.99 11.49
CA ALA A 398 12.29 18.62 12.76
C ALA A 398 13.78 18.43 13.13
N ASN A 399 14.38 17.27 12.78
CA ASN A 399 15.83 17.06 12.91
C ASN A 399 16.65 18.06 12.09
N VAL A 400 16.31 18.18 10.81
CA VAL A 400 17.02 19.10 9.91
C VAL A 400 16.86 20.54 10.37
N ALA A 401 15.66 20.96 10.80
CA ALA A 401 15.44 22.27 11.39
C ALA A 401 16.31 22.52 12.62
N GLY A 402 16.41 21.53 13.51
CA GLY A 402 17.28 21.58 14.71
C GLY A 402 18.77 21.74 14.35
N LEU A 403 19.25 20.95 13.38
CA LEU A 403 20.62 21.01 12.88
C LEU A 403 20.94 22.35 12.18
N LEU A 404 20.02 22.85 11.37
CA LEU A 404 20.17 24.17 10.71
C LEU A 404 20.16 25.31 11.72
N LEU A 405 19.36 25.24 12.77
CA LEU A 405 19.37 26.21 13.86
C LEU A 405 20.69 26.18 14.62
N ALA A 406 21.21 25.01 14.96
CA ALA A 406 22.50 24.88 15.60
C ALA A 406 23.63 25.48 14.75
N ARG A 407 23.57 25.29 13.43
CA ARG A 407 24.54 25.86 12.49
C ARG A 407 24.38 27.37 12.32
N SER A 408 23.17 27.92 12.36
CA SER A 408 22.95 29.36 12.21
C SER A 408 23.56 30.16 13.38
N THR A 409 23.49 29.61 14.59
CA THR A 409 24.13 30.26 15.76
C THR A 409 25.65 30.23 15.71
N SER A 410 26.26 29.17 15.16
CA SER A 410 27.71 29.15 14.96
C SER A 410 28.21 30.19 13.93
N ARG A 411 27.27 30.70 13.09
CA ARG A 411 27.54 31.75 12.07
C ARG A 411 27.01 33.13 12.44
N GLU A 412 26.62 33.35 13.70
CA GLU A 412 26.04 34.65 14.10
C GLU A 412 27.05 35.80 13.86
N ARG A 413 28.36 35.61 14.12
CA ARG A 413 29.38 36.62 13.84
C ARG A 413 29.49 36.92 12.34
N GLU A 414 29.49 35.90 11.48
CA GLU A 414 29.56 36.07 10.02
C GLU A 414 28.34 36.85 9.51
N LEU A 415 27.11 36.49 10.00
CA LEU A 415 25.87 37.18 9.64
C LEU A 415 25.88 38.64 10.14
N ALA A 416 26.38 38.92 11.36
CA ALA A 416 26.47 40.25 11.89
C ALA A 416 27.40 41.13 11.04
N VAL A 417 28.54 40.62 10.59
CA VAL A 417 29.44 41.32 9.68
C VAL A 417 28.77 41.64 8.34
N ARG A 418 28.00 40.69 7.79
CA ARG A 418 27.28 40.93 6.55
C ARG A 418 26.19 42.00 6.67
N PHE A 419 25.48 42.04 7.79
CA PHE A 419 24.50 43.09 8.05
C PHE A 419 25.17 44.45 8.23
N ALA A 420 26.33 44.47 8.90
CA ALA A 420 27.14 45.67 9.07
C ALA A 420 27.66 46.21 7.71
N LEU A 421 27.93 45.32 6.75
CA LEU A 421 28.32 45.68 5.38
C LEU A 421 27.11 45.99 4.46
N GLY A 422 25.86 46.09 5.00
CA GLY A 422 24.68 46.51 4.26
C GLY A 422 23.87 45.42 3.59
N ALA A 423 24.10 44.15 3.89
CA ALA A 423 23.28 43.06 3.33
C ALA A 423 21.82 43.15 3.80
N SER A 424 20.84 43.12 2.86
CA SER A 424 19.43 43.14 3.20
C SER A 424 18.97 41.80 3.83
N ARG A 425 18.00 41.87 4.76
CA ARG A 425 17.41 40.70 5.42
C ARG A 425 16.87 39.70 4.41
N ARG A 426 16.20 40.20 3.33
CA ARG A 426 15.67 39.39 2.24
C ARG A 426 16.77 38.58 1.55
N ARG A 427 17.95 39.21 1.33
CA ARG A 427 19.09 38.55 0.66
C ARG A 427 19.64 37.39 1.47
N VAL A 428 19.81 37.58 2.79
CA VAL A 428 20.29 36.54 3.72
C VAL A 428 19.26 35.40 3.80
N MET A 429 17.96 35.73 3.90
CA MET A 429 16.89 34.72 3.89
C MET A 429 16.88 33.89 2.61
N GLN A 430 17.00 34.54 1.44
CA GLN A 430 17.03 33.86 0.14
C GLN A 430 18.19 32.88 0.06
N GLN A 431 19.36 33.28 0.52
CA GLN A 431 20.56 32.44 0.54
C GLN A 431 20.39 31.21 1.45
N MET A 432 19.84 31.39 2.67
CA MET A 432 19.59 30.28 3.59
C MET A 432 18.51 29.31 3.07
N LEU A 433 17.48 29.85 2.39
CA LEU A 433 16.45 29.02 1.73
C LEU A 433 17.05 28.21 0.57
N THR A 434 17.91 28.82 -0.25
CA THR A 434 18.61 28.12 -1.34
C THR A 434 19.46 26.96 -0.81
N GLU A 435 20.19 27.15 0.31
CA GLU A 435 20.98 26.09 0.97
C GLU A 435 20.07 24.94 1.43
N SER A 436 18.91 25.25 2.04
CA SER A 436 17.93 24.26 2.51
C SER A 436 17.27 23.49 1.36
N ILE A 437 16.89 24.17 0.27
CA ILE A 437 16.28 23.57 -0.91
C ILE A 437 17.27 22.63 -1.60
N LEU A 438 18.56 23.01 -1.72
CA LEU A 438 19.58 22.15 -2.31
C LEU A 438 19.79 20.87 -1.49
N LEU A 439 19.80 20.97 -0.17
CA LEU A 439 19.87 19.81 0.72
C LEU A 439 18.67 18.91 0.55
N SER A 440 17.46 19.48 0.43
CA SER A 440 16.23 18.71 0.23
C SER A 440 16.19 18.03 -1.12
N LEU A 441 16.65 18.71 -2.18
CA LEU A 441 16.73 18.10 -3.52
C LEU A 441 17.77 16.97 -3.57
N ALA A 442 18.91 17.14 -2.93
CA ALA A 442 19.91 16.07 -2.81
C ALA A 442 19.36 14.88 -2.00
N GLY A 443 18.63 15.16 -0.91
CA GLY A 443 17.91 14.16 -0.15
C GLY A 443 16.83 13.45 -0.96
N ALA A 444 16.08 14.19 -1.79
CA ALA A 444 15.06 13.63 -2.68
C ALA A 444 15.65 12.74 -3.77
N ALA A 445 16.77 13.14 -4.37
CA ALA A 445 17.45 12.32 -5.39
C ALA A 445 17.91 10.97 -4.80
N LEU A 446 18.58 10.99 -3.66
CA LEU A 446 18.97 9.77 -2.94
C LEU A 446 17.74 8.99 -2.44
N GLY A 447 16.73 9.70 -1.94
CA GLY A 447 15.46 9.13 -1.48
C GLY A 447 14.69 8.43 -2.59
N THR A 448 14.67 8.96 -3.81
CA THR A 448 14.06 8.31 -4.98
C THR A 448 14.75 6.99 -5.32
N PHE A 449 16.08 6.96 -5.25
CA PHE A 449 16.85 5.72 -5.45
C PHE A 449 16.51 4.68 -4.38
N LEU A 450 16.48 5.07 -3.10
CA LEU A 450 16.09 4.20 -2.00
C LEU A 450 14.62 3.74 -2.11
N ALA A 451 13.73 4.63 -2.57
CA ALA A 451 12.32 4.30 -2.80
C ALA A 451 12.16 3.24 -3.89
N TYR A 452 12.89 3.35 -5.00
CA TYR A 452 12.88 2.35 -6.05
C TYR A 452 13.37 0.98 -5.56
N ALA A 453 14.49 0.93 -4.85
CA ALA A 453 15.01 -0.30 -4.26
C ALA A 453 14.02 -0.91 -3.23
N GLY A 454 13.45 -0.07 -2.37
CA GLY A 454 12.47 -0.49 -1.35
C GLY A 454 11.15 -0.98 -1.95
N SER A 455 10.60 -0.29 -2.95
CA SER A 455 9.37 -0.70 -3.61
C SER A 455 9.55 -1.98 -4.43
N SER A 456 10.71 -2.17 -5.07
CA SER A 456 11.06 -3.39 -5.79
C SER A 456 11.20 -4.58 -4.83
N ALA A 457 11.87 -4.40 -3.69
CA ALA A 457 11.98 -5.42 -2.66
C ALA A 457 10.61 -5.80 -2.06
N LEU A 458 9.73 -4.81 -1.85
CA LEU A 458 8.39 -5.04 -1.34
C LEU A 458 7.50 -5.76 -2.36
N ALA A 459 7.59 -5.41 -3.64
CA ALA A 459 6.89 -6.10 -4.72
C ALA A 459 7.37 -7.56 -4.85
N ALA A 460 8.67 -7.81 -4.75
CA ALA A 460 9.25 -9.16 -4.73
C ALA A 460 8.76 -9.97 -3.51
N PHE A 461 8.74 -9.35 -2.33
CA PHE A 461 8.21 -9.99 -1.11
C PHE A 461 6.71 -10.31 -1.23
N ALA A 462 5.90 -9.39 -1.77
CA ALA A 462 4.48 -9.62 -2.00
C ALA A 462 4.25 -10.74 -3.03
N SER A 463 5.05 -10.79 -4.09
CA SER A 463 4.98 -11.85 -5.10
C SER A 463 5.40 -13.22 -4.57
N ALA A 464 6.42 -13.28 -3.70
CA ALA A 464 6.87 -14.54 -3.09
C ALA A 464 5.84 -15.15 -2.13
N ASN A 465 4.98 -14.32 -1.51
CA ASN A 465 3.94 -14.77 -0.59
C ASN A 465 2.55 -14.88 -1.26
N GLY A 466 2.40 -14.45 -2.51
CA GLY A 466 1.18 -14.57 -3.30
C GLY A 466 1.04 -15.94 -3.99
N GLU A 467 -0.15 -16.30 -4.42
CA GLU A 467 -0.36 -17.51 -5.23
C GLU A 467 0.25 -17.38 -6.63
N ARG A 468 0.30 -16.16 -7.13
CA ARG A 468 0.84 -15.80 -8.46
C ARG A 468 1.61 -14.48 -8.36
N PRO A 469 2.61 -14.28 -9.23
CA PRO A 469 3.37 -13.03 -9.22
C PRO A 469 2.43 -11.81 -9.37
N LEU A 470 2.52 -10.89 -8.42
CA LEU A 470 1.84 -9.61 -8.51
C LEU A 470 2.65 -8.70 -9.46
N HIS A 471 2.14 -8.47 -10.66
CA HIS A 471 2.75 -7.52 -11.59
C HIS A 471 2.37 -6.09 -11.19
N LEU A 472 3.00 -5.59 -10.12
CA LEU A 472 2.90 -4.17 -9.75
C LEU A 472 3.95 -3.38 -10.53
N ASN A 473 3.51 -2.37 -11.26
CA ASN A 473 4.43 -1.44 -11.91
C ASN A 473 4.95 -0.45 -10.87
N VAL A 474 6.12 -0.74 -10.31
CA VAL A 474 6.78 0.09 -9.28
C VAL A 474 7.79 1.08 -9.88
N VAL A 475 7.83 1.22 -11.21
CA VAL A 475 8.70 2.19 -11.87
C VAL A 475 8.17 3.60 -11.58
N PRO A 476 9.02 4.52 -11.09
CA PRO A 476 8.60 5.89 -10.84
C PRO A 476 8.11 6.56 -12.12
N ASP A 477 6.85 6.96 -12.13
CA ASP A 477 6.23 7.73 -13.20
C ASP A 477 6.32 9.25 -12.93
N LEU A 478 5.83 10.07 -13.85
CA LEU A 478 5.82 11.52 -13.70
C LEU A 478 5.08 11.99 -12.44
N ARG A 479 4.01 11.28 -12.02
CA ARG A 479 3.24 11.60 -10.81
C ARG A 479 4.09 11.41 -9.55
N VAL A 480 4.83 10.30 -9.49
CA VAL A 480 5.76 10.00 -8.39
C VAL A 480 6.89 11.03 -8.34
N LEU A 481 7.46 11.41 -9.49
CA LEU A 481 8.51 12.43 -9.54
C LEU A 481 8.00 13.81 -9.12
N LEU A 482 6.82 14.22 -9.56
CA LEU A 482 6.18 15.47 -9.15
C LEU A 482 5.86 15.47 -7.65
N PHE A 483 5.33 14.38 -7.11
CA PHE A 483 5.09 14.21 -5.68
C PHE A 483 6.40 14.36 -4.89
N THR A 484 7.45 13.62 -5.26
CA THR A 484 8.75 13.65 -4.57
C THR A 484 9.38 15.04 -4.61
N THR A 485 9.33 15.71 -5.78
CA THR A 485 9.82 17.08 -5.94
C THR A 485 9.01 18.07 -5.10
N GLY A 486 7.67 17.93 -5.09
CA GLY A 486 6.79 18.74 -4.26
C GLY A 486 7.09 18.57 -2.76
N VAL A 487 7.24 17.34 -2.30
CA VAL A 487 7.63 17.04 -0.91
C VAL A 487 8.99 17.65 -0.59
N ALA A 488 10.00 17.50 -1.47
CA ALA A 488 11.32 18.09 -1.28
C ALA A 488 11.29 19.62 -1.18
N LEU A 489 10.51 20.29 -2.02
CA LEU A 489 10.35 21.75 -1.99
C LEU A 489 9.63 22.20 -0.71
N ILE A 490 8.52 21.55 -0.35
CA ILE A 490 7.76 21.88 0.87
C ILE A 490 8.64 21.70 2.12
N THR A 491 9.40 20.62 2.19
CA THR A 491 10.33 20.36 3.30
C THR A 491 11.47 21.39 3.31
N GLY A 492 12.11 21.64 2.18
CA GLY A 492 13.22 22.62 2.07
C GLY A 492 12.80 24.03 2.47
N ILE A 493 11.63 24.48 2.02
CA ILE A 493 11.08 25.79 2.38
C ILE A 493 10.63 25.81 3.85
N GLY A 494 9.86 24.82 4.30
CA GLY A 494 9.30 24.77 5.65
C GLY A 494 10.37 24.81 6.74
N PHE A 495 11.47 24.06 6.55
CA PHE A 495 12.54 24.00 7.54
C PHE A 495 13.63 25.04 7.33
N GLY A 496 13.81 25.54 6.12
CA GLY A 496 14.69 26.66 5.83
C GLY A 496 14.16 27.99 6.36
N LEU A 497 12.84 28.16 6.43
CA LEU A 497 12.21 29.42 6.79
C LEU A 497 12.42 29.80 8.26
N ALA A 498 12.32 28.84 9.20
CA ALA A 498 12.46 29.11 10.62
C ALA A 498 13.87 29.63 11.02
N PRO A 499 14.99 28.98 10.59
CA PRO A 499 16.33 29.51 10.78
C PRO A 499 16.57 30.82 10.03
N ALA A 500 16.02 30.97 8.80
CA ALA A 500 16.16 32.15 7.99
C ALA A 500 15.53 33.39 8.65
N ILE A 501 14.31 33.26 9.21
CA ILE A 501 13.65 34.36 9.94
C ILE A 501 14.44 34.72 11.21
N ARG A 502 14.96 33.73 11.95
CA ARG A 502 15.73 33.98 13.17
C ARG A 502 17.10 34.58 12.88
N GLY A 503 17.82 34.04 11.91
CA GLY A 503 19.11 34.60 11.48
C GLY A 503 19.01 36.02 10.96
N SER A 504 17.86 36.40 10.36
CA SER A 504 17.60 37.76 9.89
C SER A 504 17.21 38.76 11.02
N ARG A 505 16.87 38.27 12.22
CA ARG A 505 16.49 39.08 13.39
C ARG A 505 17.64 39.30 14.39
N THR A 506 18.90 38.90 14.06
CA THR A 506 20.07 39.14 14.92
C THR A 506 20.25 40.65 15.19
N ARG A 507 20.46 40.97 16.45
CA ARG A 507 20.65 42.34 16.95
C ARG A 507 21.81 43.04 16.22
N SER A 508 21.64 44.33 15.93
CA SER A 508 22.70 45.14 15.34
C SER A 508 23.96 45.16 16.22
N ALA A 509 25.15 45.21 15.61
CA ALA A 509 26.41 45.22 16.31
C ALA A 509 26.50 46.33 17.41
N ALA A 510 25.71 47.42 17.28
CA ALA A 510 25.57 48.49 18.25
C ALA A 510 24.87 48.07 19.56
N GLU A 511 24.02 46.99 19.55
CA GLU A 511 23.41 46.44 20.78
C GLU A 511 24.34 45.43 21.47
N MET A 512 25.25 44.78 20.73
CA MET A 512 26.28 43.89 21.32
C MET A 512 27.36 44.65 22.07
N SER A 513 27.74 45.85 21.62
CA SER A 513 28.76 46.71 22.32
C SER A 513 28.18 47.36 23.58
N ARG A 514 26.86 47.65 23.64
CA ARG A 514 26.24 48.19 24.84
C ARG A 514 25.98 47.14 25.92
N GLY A 515 25.83 45.86 25.56
CA GLY A 515 25.67 44.74 26.49
C GLY A 515 26.94 44.31 27.21
N ALA A 516 28.14 44.77 26.77
CA ALA A 516 29.41 44.44 27.38
C ALA A 516 29.80 45.38 28.54
N THR A 517 29.13 46.56 28.69
CA THR A 517 29.49 47.57 29.67
C THR A 517 28.54 47.71 30.84
N GLU A 518 27.39 47.05 30.84
CA GLU A 518 26.46 47.03 31.98
C GLU A 518 26.40 45.67 32.63
N SER A 519 27.29 45.42 33.56
CA SER A 519 27.21 44.37 34.58
C SER A 519 26.16 44.76 35.61
N ALA A 520 24.89 44.81 35.25
CA ALA A 520 23.84 44.86 36.23
C ALA A 520 23.63 43.46 36.86
N PRO A 521 23.50 43.34 38.21
CA PRO A 521 23.26 42.06 38.87
C PRO A 521 21.92 41.50 38.39
N VAL A 522 21.98 40.33 37.73
CA VAL A 522 20.82 39.58 37.30
C VAL A 522 20.08 39.07 38.51
N THR A 523 19.08 39.80 38.99
CA THR A 523 18.08 39.25 39.91
C THR A 523 17.44 38.06 39.22
N PRO A 524 17.33 36.90 39.86
CA PRO A 524 16.65 35.75 39.33
C PRO A 524 15.16 35.97 39.41
N SER A 525 14.59 36.68 38.43
CA SER A 525 13.14 36.72 38.26
C SER A 525 12.70 35.31 37.90
N ALA A 526 11.96 34.67 38.78
CA ALA A 526 11.32 33.36 38.63
C ALA A 526 10.18 33.39 37.58
N GLY A 527 10.39 34.08 36.46
CA GLY A 527 9.46 34.08 35.33
C GLY A 527 9.71 32.82 34.48
N ARG A 528 8.66 32.01 34.27
CA ARG A 528 8.58 30.84 33.38
C ARG A 528 9.35 31.12 32.07
N ARG A 529 10.58 30.65 31.98
CA ARG A 529 11.35 30.67 30.71
C ARG A 529 10.58 29.82 29.71
N ARG A 530 10.01 30.45 28.68
CA ARG A 530 9.36 29.76 27.57
C ARG A 530 10.35 28.72 27.00
N PRO A 531 9.95 27.47 26.76
CA PRO A 531 10.83 26.45 26.22
C PRO A 531 11.42 26.96 24.92
N GLY A 532 12.73 26.81 24.73
CA GLY A 532 13.39 27.21 23.50
C GLY A 532 12.81 26.42 22.31
N PHE A 533 12.75 27.05 21.13
CA PHE A 533 12.18 26.42 19.93
C PHE A 533 12.80 25.04 19.60
N GLY A 534 14.12 24.86 19.88
CA GLY A 534 14.77 23.56 19.69
C GLY A 534 14.21 22.47 20.61
N SER A 535 13.94 22.79 21.90
CA SER A 535 13.32 21.84 22.83
C SER A 535 11.88 21.51 22.43
N THR A 536 11.12 22.47 21.89
CA THR A 536 9.75 22.22 21.39
C THR A 536 9.77 21.26 20.19
N LEU A 537 10.72 21.40 19.25
CA LEU A 537 10.86 20.48 18.13
C LEU A 537 11.15 19.05 18.60
N VAL A 538 12.05 18.89 19.60
CA VAL A 538 12.37 17.57 20.14
C VAL A 538 11.20 16.97 20.90
N VAL A 539 10.43 17.75 21.67
CA VAL A 539 9.19 17.29 22.31
C VAL A 539 8.19 16.78 21.27
N LEU A 540 8.03 17.50 20.16
CA LEU A 540 7.17 17.07 19.04
C LEU A 540 7.66 15.76 18.41
N GLN A 541 8.96 15.61 18.19
CA GLN A 541 9.55 14.39 17.65
C GLN A 541 9.34 13.19 18.56
N VAL A 542 9.54 13.37 19.87
CA VAL A 542 9.28 12.34 20.87
C VAL A 542 7.80 11.93 20.84
N ALA A 543 6.90 12.91 20.83
CA ALA A 543 5.46 12.66 20.80
C ALA A 543 5.05 11.87 19.55
N LEU A 544 5.52 12.28 18.37
CA LEU A 544 5.25 11.58 17.10
C LEU A 544 5.84 10.17 17.08
N SER A 545 7.03 9.98 17.65
CA SER A 545 7.66 8.65 17.75
C SER A 545 6.89 7.72 18.69
N ILE A 546 6.34 8.23 19.81
CA ILE A 546 5.49 7.46 20.71
C ILE A 546 4.20 7.03 19.99
N VAL A 547 3.57 7.92 19.23
CA VAL A 547 2.38 7.57 18.43
C VAL A 547 2.69 6.40 17.48
N MET A 548 3.81 6.48 16.78
CA MET A 548 4.25 5.44 15.85
C MET A 548 4.54 4.11 16.57
N LEU A 549 5.30 4.16 17.68
CA LEU A 549 5.63 2.97 18.47
C LEU A 549 4.39 2.30 19.05
N THR A 550 3.43 3.08 19.55
CA THR A 550 2.18 2.55 20.08
C THR A 550 1.37 1.87 18.97
N GLY A 551 1.20 2.53 17.81
CA GLY A 551 0.50 1.94 16.68
C GLY A 551 1.14 0.63 16.19
N ALA A 552 2.46 0.60 16.06
CA ALA A 552 3.21 -0.62 15.71
C ALA A 552 3.07 -1.71 16.77
N GLY A 553 3.15 -1.35 18.05
CA GLY A 553 2.97 -2.27 19.16
C GLY A 553 1.60 -2.93 19.19
N LEU A 554 0.53 -2.15 18.96
CA LEU A 554 -0.84 -2.68 18.87
C LEU A 554 -1.00 -3.67 17.72
N LEU A 555 -0.47 -3.36 16.53
CA LEU A 555 -0.54 -4.29 15.38
C LEU A 555 0.30 -5.55 15.60
N LEU A 556 1.48 -5.44 16.23
CA LEU A 556 2.29 -6.60 16.59
C LEU A 556 1.58 -7.51 17.61
N ARG A 557 0.91 -6.91 18.60
CA ARG A 557 0.10 -7.68 19.55
C ARG A 557 -1.12 -8.32 18.91
N THR A 558 -1.82 -7.60 18.04
CA THR A 558 -2.91 -8.16 17.23
C THR A 558 -2.44 -9.37 16.44
N LEU A 559 -1.31 -9.27 15.75
CA LEU A 559 -0.72 -10.38 15.01
C LEU A 559 -0.33 -11.56 15.92
N ALA A 560 0.27 -11.29 17.08
CA ALA A 560 0.62 -12.32 18.06
C ALA A 560 -0.65 -13.00 18.61
N LYS A 561 -1.70 -12.23 18.89
CA LYS A 561 -2.98 -12.75 19.34
C LYS A 561 -3.65 -13.63 18.30
N LEU A 562 -3.71 -13.17 17.02
CA LEU A 562 -4.25 -13.97 15.92
C LEU A 562 -3.51 -15.30 15.73
N ARG A 563 -2.19 -15.30 15.88
CA ARG A 563 -1.39 -16.52 15.82
C ARG A 563 -1.59 -17.47 17.02
N SER A 564 -2.07 -16.95 18.14
CA SER A 564 -2.37 -17.76 19.34
C SER A 564 -3.83 -18.21 19.41
N VAL A 565 -4.68 -17.84 18.43
CA VAL A 565 -6.06 -18.31 18.36
C VAL A 565 -6.07 -19.82 18.16
N ASP A 566 -6.83 -20.54 18.99
CA ASP A 566 -7.11 -21.95 18.78
C ASP A 566 -8.02 -22.11 17.55
N ALA A 567 -7.48 -22.70 16.50
CA ALA A 567 -8.23 -22.98 15.27
C ALA A 567 -9.33 -24.05 15.47
N GLY A 568 -9.33 -24.75 16.63
CA GLY A 568 -10.22 -25.87 16.90
C GLY A 568 -9.73 -27.21 16.32
N PHE A 569 -8.66 -27.20 15.52
CA PHE A 569 -8.01 -28.36 14.94
C PHE A 569 -6.48 -28.21 14.93
N ASP A 570 -5.74 -29.30 14.77
CA ASP A 570 -4.27 -29.25 14.77
C ASP A 570 -3.71 -28.85 13.40
N THR A 571 -3.22 -27.63 13.30
CA THR A 571 -2.68 -27.02 12.06
C THR A 571 -1.24 -27.47 11.76
N ARG A 572 -0.55 -28.13 12.68
CA ARG A 572 0.85 -28.51 12.55
C ARG A 572 1.00 -29.79 11.74
N ASN A 573 2.07 -29.88 10.99
CA ASN A 573 2.44 -31.08 10.22
C ASN A 573 1.33 -31.56 9.24
N VAL A 574 0.64 -30.63 8.60
CA VAL A 574 -0.34 -30.93 7.56
C VAL A 574 0.14 -30.35 6.23
N LEU A 575 0.29 -31.21 5.21
CA LEU A 575 0.51 -30.83 3.82
C LEU A 575 -0.83 -30.85 3.09
N LEU A 576 -1.10 -29.79 2.36
CA LEU A 576 -2.29 -29.61 1.54
C LEU A 576 -1.94 -29.74 0.07
N VAL A 577 -2.70 -30.57 -0.65
CA VAL A 577 -2.50 -30.87 -2.07
C VAL A 577 -3.82 -30.62 -2.81
N TRP A 578 -3.86 -29.57 -3.65
CA TRP A 578 -5.03 -29.26 -4.46
C TRP A 578 -4.96 -30.01 -5.78
N ILE A 579 -6.02 -30.75 -6.08
CA ILE A 579 -6.25 -31.42 -7.37
C ILE A 579 -7.66 -31.15 -7.86
N ASN A 580 -7.82 -31.12 -9.17
CA ASN A 580 -9.16 -31.06 -9.78
C ASN A 580 -9.23 -32.07 -10.94
N PRO A 581 -9.80 -33.26 -10.72
CA PRO A 581 -9.94 -34.27 -11.75
C PRO A 581 -10.85 -33.86 -12.92
N GLU A 582 -11.84 -33.01 -12.66
CA GLU A 582 -12.73 -32.52 -13.72
C GLU A 582 -11.96 -31.79 -14.83
N LEU A 583 -10.85 -31.11 -14.48
CA LEU A 583 -9.95 -30.45 -15.46
C LEU A 583 -9.19 -31.48 -16.33
N ALA A 584 -9.06 -32.71 -15.85
CA ALA A 584 -8.49 -33.83 -16.61
C ALA A 584 -9.56 -34.67 -17.36
N GLY A 585 -10.82 -34.26 -17.29
CA GLY A 585 -11.95 -34.91 -18.00
C GLY A 585 -12.62 -36.04 -17.24
N TYR A 586 -12.35 -36.18 -15.94
CA TYR A 586 -13.05 -37.17 -15.11
C TYR A 586 -14.53 -36.80 -14.93
N ASP A 587 -15.40 -37.75 -15.12
CA ASP A 587 -16.83 -37.63 -14.81
C ASP A 587 -17.10 -37.94 -13.32
N LYS A 588 -18.32 -37.71 -12.88
CA LYS A 588 -18.75 -37.92 -11.50
C LYS A 588 -18.48 -39.32 -10.96
N THR A 589 -18.63 -40.35 -11.80
CA THR A 589 -18.50 -41.75 -11.38
C THR A 589 -17.05 -42.16 -11.18
N HIS A 590 -16.13 -41.61 -11.96
CA HIS A 590 -14.71 -41.94 -11.91
C HIS A 590 -13.93 -41.08 -10.90
N VAL A 591 -14.40 -39.89 -10.54
CA VAL A 591 -13.77 -39.01 -9.55
C VAL A 591 -13.61 -39.67 -8.20
N GLN A 592 -14.64 -40.37 -7.72
CA GLN A 592 -14.61 -41.02 -6.40
C GLN A 592 -13.60 -42.17 -6.35
N ALA A 593 -13.53 -43.01 -7.39
CA ALA A 593 -12.55 -44.06 -7.51
C ALA A 593 -11.11 -43.49 -7.54
N LEU A 594 -10.91 -42.37 -8.23
CA LEU A 594 -9.64 -41.67 -8.25
C LEU A 594 -9.24 -41.17 -6.84
N TYR A 595 -10.19 -40.57 -6.10
CA TYR A 595 -9.94 -40.06 -4.75
C TYR A 595 -9.56 -41.20 -3.78
N GLU A 596 -10.23 -42.32 -3.87
CA GLU A 596 -9.88 -43.48 -3.04
C GLU A 596 -8.50 -44.03 -3.38
N ASN A 597 -8.16 -44.17 -4.67
CA ASN A 597 -6.85 -44.62 -5.13
C ASN A 597 -5.75 -43.65 -4.67
N LEU A 598 -5.96 -42.33 -4.86
CA LEU A 598 -5.02 -41.32 -4.38
C LEU A 598 -4.85 -41.35 -2.86
N GLN A 599 -5.95 -41.47 -2.10
CA GLN A 599 -5.91 -41.56 -0.65
C GLN A 599 -5.09 -42.79 -0.21
N GLN A 600 -5.29 -43.93 -0.83
CA GLN A 600 -4.55 -45.16 -0.55
C GLN A 600 -3.07 -45.00 -0.89
N ARG A 601 -2.76 -44.50 -2.09
CA ARG A 601 -1.38 -44.28 -2.58
C ARG A 601 -0.62 -43.32 -1.69
N LEU A 602 -1.25 -42.17 -1.35
CA LEU A 602 -0.64 -41.16 -0.47
C LEU A 602 -0.45 -41.69 0.98
N SER A 603 -1.41 -42.48 1.47
CA SER A 603 -1.30 -43.10 2.81
C SER A 603 -0.18 -44.15 2.91
N SER A 604 0.22 -44.76 1.79
CA SER A 604 1.30 -45.72 1.74
C SER A 604 2.71 -45.11 1.76
N LEU A 605 2.82 -43.76 1.64
CA LEU A 605 4.11 -43.07 1.70
C LEU A 605 4.69 -43.13 3.13
N PRO A 606 5.96 -43.54 3.30
CA PRO A 606 6.60 -43.57 4.60
C PRO A 606 6.62 -42.21 5.28
N GLY A 607 6.16 -42.13 6.53
CA GLY A 607 6.09 -40.89 7.30
C GLY A 607 4.78 -40.10 7.14
N ILE A 608 3.84 -40.56 6.32
CA ILE A 608 2.46 -40.07 6.31
C ILE A 608 1.66 -40.86 7.35
N THR A 609 1.02 -40.17 8.28
CA THR A 609 0.27 -40.79 9.38
C THR A 609 -1.23 -40.92 9.11
N SER A 610 -1.79 -39.96 8.36
CA SER A 610 -3.18 -39.99 7.96
C SER A 610 -3.40 -39.11 6.71
N VAL A 611 -4.36 -39.51 5.87
CA VAL A 611 -4.73 -38.78 4.65
C VAL A 611 -6.25 -38.70 4.57
N SER A 612 -6.75 -37.52 4.25
CA SER A 612 -8.13 -37.25 3.90
C SER A 612 -8.21 -36.16 2.86
N TYR A 613 -9.41 -35.86 2.40
CA TYR A 613 -9.66 -34.79 1.43
C TYR A 613 -10.90 -33.98 1.76
N SER A 614 -10.98 -32.76 1.22
CA SER A 614 -12.13 -31.86 1.36
C SER A 614 -12.28 -31.00 0.11
N SER A 615 -13.45 -30.37 -0.07
CA SER A 615 -13.67 -29.44 -1.21
C SER A 615 -12.77 -28.20 -1.17
N GLY A 616 -12.20 -27.88 -0.02
CA GLY A 616 -11.21 -26.83 0.22
C GLY A 616 -10.66 -26.94 1.63
N PRO A 617 -9.50 -26.39 1.92
CA PRO A 617 -8.95 -26.44 3.26
C PRO A 617 -9.60 -25.41 4.17
N MET A 618 -9.68 -25.69 5.45
CA MET A 618 -9.99 -24.68 6.46
C MET A 618 -8.89 -23.62 6.53
N LEU A 619 -9.23 -22.38 6.83
CA LEU A 619 -8.32 -21.24 6.98
C LEU A 619 -7.50 -20.96 5.70
N ASP A 620 -8.16 -20.98 4.54
CA ASP A 620 -7.59 -20.57 3.25
C ASP A 620 -8.38 -19.40 2.60
N GLY A 621 -9.32 -18.80 3.33
CA GLY A 621 -10.15 -17.68 2.86
C GLY A 621 -11.31 -18.06 1.95
N GLY A 622 -11.44 -19.32 1.58
CA GLY A 622 -12.60 -19.85 0.87
C GLY A 622 -13.79 -20.07 1.81
N LEU A 623 -14.99 -19.74 1.35
CA LEU A 623 -16.22 -19.92 2.12
C LEU A 623 -17.32 -20.40 1.18
N TRP A 624 -17.97 -21.49 1.55
CA TRP A 624 -19.25 -21.90 0.99
C TRP A 624 -20.30 -21.84 2.08
N THR A 625 -21.34 -21.05 1.88
CA THR A 625 -22.48 -20.95 2.79
C THR A 625 -23.73 -21.45 2.07
N SER A 626 -24.65 -21.95 2.85
CA SER A 626 -25.99 -22.33 2.40
C SER A 626 -26.97 -22.02 3.50
N ASP A 627 -28.13 -21.53 3.09
CA ASP A 627 -29.27 -21.45 3.97
C ASP A 627 -29.75 -22.84 4.27
N VAL A 628 -29.94 -23.18 5.55
CA VAL A 628 -30.42 -24.51 5.95
C VAL A 628 -31.65 -24.41 6.85
N LYS A 629 -32.53 -25.37 6.69
CA LYS A 629 -33.65 -25.67 7.59
C LYS A 629 -33.40 -26.99 8.28
N VAL A 630 -33.76 -27.04 9.56
CA VAL A 630 -33.69 -28.26 10.37
C VAL A 630 -35.11 -28.75 10.60
N GLU A 631 -35.29 -30.06 10.56
CA GLU A 631 -36.56 -30.73 10.80
C GLU A 631 -37.20 -30.28 12.13
N GLY A 632 -38.51 -29.92 12.07
CA GLY A 632 -39.26 -29.44 13.24
C GLY A 632 -38.96 -27.99 13.66
N GLN A 633 -38.22 -27.20 12.86
CA GLN A 633 -38.00 -25.78 13.11
C GLN A 633 -39.15 -24.95 12.54
N THR A 634 -39.76 -24.11 13.40
CA THR A 634 -40.89 -23.23 13.00
C THR A 634 -40.42 -21.85 12.56
N SER A 635 -39.12 -21.50 12.78
CA SER A 635 -38.59 -20.19 12.43
C SER A 635 -38.48 -20.02 10.91
N LYS A 636 -39.00 -18.89 10.41
CA LYS A 636 -38.84 -18.46 9.00
C LYS A 636 -37.49 -17.78 8.72
N GLN A 637 -36.62 -17.64 9.71
CA GLN A 637 -35.29 -17.03 9.49
C GLN A 637 -34.35 -18.07 8.87
N SER A 638 -34.03 -17.83 7.63
CA SER A 638 -32.93 -18.46 6.94
C SER A 638 -31.61 -17.99 7.59
N VAL A 639 -30.74 -18.92 7.89
CA VAL A 639 -29.44 -18.61 8.52
C VAL A 639 -28.33 -19.25 7.76
N ASP A 640 -27.40 -18.41 7.32
CA ASP A 640 -26.16 -18.86 6.67
C ASP A 640 -25.43 -19.89 7.53
N THR A 641 -25.27 -21.08 6.98
CA THR A 641 -24.47 -22.16 7.55
C THR A 641 -23.26 -22.39 6.66
N GLN A 642 -22.09 -22.45 7.27
CA GLN A 642 -20.87 -22.83 6.56
C GLN A 642 -20.91 -24.31 6.19
N MET A 643 -20.62 -24.61 4.94
CA MET A 643 -20.69 -25.97 4.40
C MET A 643 -19.30 -26.42 3.94
N LEU A 644 -18.84 -27.57 4.38
CA LEU A 644 -17.60 -28.17 3.91
C LEU A 644 -17.83 -29.61 3.46
N ARG A 645 -17.52 -29.90 2.21
CA ARG A 645 -17.55 -31.29 1.73
C ARG A 645 -16.26 -31.97 2.14
N VAL A 646 -16.37 -33.15 2.75
CA VAL A 646 -15.21 -33.88 3.29
C VAL A 646 -15.21 -35.35 2.87
N GLY A 647 -14.03 -35.93 2.78
CA GLY A 647 -13.82 -37.35 2.56
C GLY A 647 -13.69 -38.15 3.88
N PRO A 648 -13.51 -39.46 3.77
CA PRO A 648 -13.34 -40.32 4.94
C PRO A 648 -12.09 -39.93 5.73
N ARG A 649 -12.11 -40.19 7.05
CA ARG A 649 -11.04 -39.91 8.01
C ARG A 649 -10.68 -38.40 8.15
N TYR A 650 -11.55 -37.50 7.72
CA TYR A 650 -11.26 -36.05 7.76
C TYR A 650 -11.00 -35.56 9.19
N PHE A 651 -11.88 -35.89 10.13
CA PHE A 651 -11.80 -35.47 11.53
C PHE A 651 -10.54 -36.03 12.21
N GLU A 652 -10.15 -37.25 11.90
CA GLU A 652 -8.93 -37.91 12.38
C GLU A 652 -7.67 -37.21 11.81
N THR A 653 -7.66 -36.96 10.47
CA THR A 653 -6.55 -36.33 9.79
C THR A 653 -6.33 -34.89 10.26
N MET A 654 -7.40 -34.13 10.44
CA MET A 654 -7.32 -32.75 10.94
C MET A 654 -7.22 -32.69 12.47
N ARG A 655 -7.38 -33.80 13.17
CA ARG A 655 -7.49 -33.89 14.65
C ARG A 655 -8.54 -32.93 15.17
N LEU A 656 -9.69 -32.90 14.50
CA LEU A 656 -10.87 -32.17 14.92
C LEU A 656 -11.70 -33.10 15.81
N PRO A 657 -11.85 -32.81 17.13
CA PRO A 657 -12.53 -33.73 18.04
C PRO A 657 -14.01 -33.93 17.69
N LEU A 658 -14.45 -35.17 17.65
CA LEU A 658 -15.85 -35.53 17.64
C LEU A 658 -16.33 -35.63 19.09
N LEU A 659 -17.42 -34.96 19.39
CA LEU A 659 -17.99 -34.88 20.74
C LEU A 659 -19.10 -35.90 20.93
N ARG A 660 -19.86 -36.19 19.86
CA ARG A 660 -20.97 -37.12 19.83
C ARG A 660 -21.07 -37.84 18.49
N GLY A 661 -21.62 -39.04 18.46
CA GLY A 661 -21.83 -39.80 17.22
C GLY A 661 -20.54 -40.33 16.61
N HIS A 662 -20.47 -40.40 15.29
CA HIS A 662 -19.34 -40.92 14.53
C HIS A 662 -19.00 -40.04 13.32
N SER A 663 -17.82 -40.21 12.74
CA SER A 663 -17.39 -39.54 11.53
C SER A 663 -18.05 -40.12 10.29
N LEU A 664 -18.01 -39.35 9.18
CA LEU A 664 -18.43 -39.82 7.87
C LEU A 664 -17.55 -41.03 7.44
N ALA A 665 -18.18 -42.15 7.19
CA ALA A 665 -17.51 -43.38 6.74
C ALA A 665 -17.47 -43.41 5.20
N LEU A 666 -16.57 -44.23 4.64
CA LEU A 666 -16.49 -44.47 3.20
C LEU A 666 -17.82 -45.10 2.67
N ALA A 667 -18.48 -45.90 3.49
CA ALA A 667 -19.78 -46.46 3.16
C ALA A 667 -20.85 -45.38 2.95
N ASP A 668 -20.89 -44.34 3.78
CA ASP A 668 -21.84 -43.22 3.65
C ASP A 668 -21.64 -42.48 2.33
N ILE A 669 -20.36 -42.31 1.92
CA ILE A 669 -20.00 -41.59 0.68
C ILE A 669 -20.41 -42.46 -0.55
N ARG A 670 -20.11 -43.75 -0.53
CA ARG A 670 -20.39 -44.68 -1.64
C ARG A 670 -21.87 -44.95 -1.83
N SER A 671 -22.60 -45.11 -0.74
CA SER A 671 -24.05 -45.41 -0.78
C SER A 671 -24.88 -44.18 -1.17
N GLY A 672 -24.28 -42.98 -1.22
CA GLY A 672 -24.98 -41.72 -1.40
C GLY A 672 -25.95 -41.45 -0.25
N THR A 673 -25.71 -42.05 0.93
CA THR A 673 -26.49 -41.75 2.12
C THR A 673 -26.23 -40.31 2.56
N PRO A 674 -27.28 -39.49 2.66
CA PRO A 674 -27.08 -38.08 3.00
C PRO A 674 -26.76 -37.87 4.48
N SER A 675 -25.60 -38.34 4.89
CA SER A 675 -25.07 -38.17 6.27
C SER A 675 -24.29 -36.92 6.42
N ALA A 676 -24.36 -36.25 7.60
CA ALA A 676 -23.58 -35.04 7.91
C ALA A 676 -23.09 -35.05 9.35
N VAL A 677 -21.94 -34.39 9.56
CA VAL A 677 -21.46 -34.03 10.89
C VAL A 677 -21.63 -32.52 11.04
N VAL A 678 -22.15 -32.06 12.18
CA VAL A 678 -22.30 -30.62 12.45
C VAL A 678 -21.41 -30.18 13.62
N ASN A 679 -21.14 -28.88 13.74
CA ASN A 679 -20.38 -28.39 14.87
C ASN A 679 -21.28 -27.97 16.06
N GLU A 680 -20.67 -27.64 17.24
CA GLU A 680 -21.41 -27.18 18.42
C GLU A 680 -22.20 -25.92 18.16
N ALA A 681 -21.66 -24.97 17.34
CA ALA A 681 -22.35 -23.74 16.99
C ALA A 681 -23.64 -24.01 16.20
N PHE A 682 -23.65 -24.99 15.32
CA PHE A 682 -24.84 -25.44 14.63
C PHE A 682 -25.91 -25.96 15.62
N VAL A 683 -25.47 -26.83 16.55
CA VAL A 683 -26.37 -27.39 17.58
C VAL A 683 -26.95 -26.27 18.46
N ARG A 684 -26.11 -25.36 18.92
CA ARG A 684 -26.58 -24.21 19.74
C ARG A 684 -27.59 -23.32 19.01
N LYS A 685 -27.39 -23.11 17.72
CA LYS A 685 -28.18 -22.16 16.95
C LYS A 685 -29.50 -22.73 16.42
N PHE A 686 -29.51 -23.98 16.01
CA PHE A 686 -30.64 -24.59 15.30
C PHE A 686 -31.44 -25.59 16.14
N LEU A 687 -30.87 -26.19 17.19
CA LEU A 687 -31.49 -27.35 17.84
C LEU A 687 -32.01 -27.06 19.26
N GLU A 688 -31.72 -25.88 19.83
CA GLU A 688 -32.30 -25.43 21.11
C GLU A 688 -32.30 -26.52 22.23
N GLY A 689 -31.22 -27.30 22.32
CA GLY A 689 -31.09 -28.38 23.32
C GLY A 689 -31.69 -29.75 22.92
N ARG A 690 -32.21 -29.92 21.73
CA ARG A 690 -32.63 -31.24 21.19
C ARG A 690 -31.39 -32.09 20.90
N ASP A 691 -31.58 -33.42 20.98
CA ASP A 691 -30.49 -34.33 20.58
C ASP A 691 -30.26 -34.21 19.06
N PRO A 692 -29.03 -33.85 18.63
CA PRO A 692 -28.73 -33.64 17.22
C PRO A 692 -28.72 -34.92 16.39
N ILE A 693 -28.38 -36.08 17.01
CA ILE A 693 -28.17 -37.32 16.25
C ILE A 693 -29.50 -37.86 15.68
N GLY A 694 -29.50 -38.12 14.37
CA GLY A 694 -30.66 -38.61 13.65
C GLY A 694 -31.63 -37.54 13.13
N LEU A 695 -31.49 -36.28 13.51
CA LEU A 695 -32.24 -35.18 12.94
C LEU A 695 -31.81 -34.87 11.50
N HIS A 696 -32.76 -34.38 10.72
CA HIS A 696 -32.53 -34.03 9.32
C HIS A 696 -32.44 -32.51 9.11
N PHE A 697 -31.60 -32.11 8.18
CA PHE A 697 -31.53 -30.72 7.71
C PHE A 697 -31.18 -30.64 6.23
N GLY A 698 -31.48 -29.53 5.58
CA GLY A 698 -31.20 -29.33 4.18
C GLY A 698 -31.38 -27.87 3.74
N PRO A 699 -31.17 -27.56 2.44
CA PRO A 699 -31.44 -26.22 1.90
C PRO A 699 -32.90 -25.84 2.10
N ASP A 700 -33.19 -24.54 2.13
CA ASP A 700 -34.53 -23.96 2.29
C ASP A 700 -35.42 -24.13 1.01
N ASP A 701 -35.20 -25.16 0.22
CA ASP A 701 -35.97 -25.49 -0.98
C ASP A 701 -36.89 -26.67 -0.74
N LYS A 702 -37.69 -27.01 -1.78
CA LYS A 702 -38.79 -28.01 -1.69
C LYS A 702 -38.36 -29.46 -1.37
N ASP A 703 -37.06 -29.74 -1.46
CA ASP A 703 -36.48 -31.06 -1.27
C ASP A 703 -35.79 -31.25 0.11
N SER A 704 -36.04 -30.37 1.04
CA SER A 704 -35.55 -30.45 2.43
C SER A 704 -36.39 -31.43 3.25
N PRO A 705 -35.80 -32.26 4.16
CA PRO A 705 -34.43 -32.33 4.66
C PRO A 705 -33.57 -33.31 3.88
N LYS A 706 -32.35 -32.93 3.57
CA LYS A 706 -31.42 -33.66 2.70
C LYS A 706 -30.34 -34.47 3.44
N TRP A 707 -29.87 -34.01 4.61
CA TRP A 707 -28.80 -34.67 5.37
C TRP A 707 -29.24 -35.10 6.77
N THR A 708 -28.84 -36.30 7.18
CA THR A 708 -29.04 -36.82 8.53
C THR A 708 -27.82 -36.53 9.38
N ILE A 709 -27.97 -35.92 10.56
CA ILE A 709 -26.88 -35.65 11.49
C ILE A 709 -26.44 -36.97 12.12
N VAL A 710 -25.19 -37.40 11.85
CA VAL A 710 -24.60 -38.63 12.39
C VAL A 710 -23.53 -38.34 13.43
N GLY A 711 -23.08 -37.11 13.56
CA GLY A 711 -22.06 -36.72 14.54
C GLY A 711 -22.04 -35.23 14.83
N VAL A 712 -21.43 -34.90 15.97
CA VAL A 712 -21.18 -33.51 16.40
C VAL A 712 -19.70 -33.33 16.64
N ALA A 713 -19.08 -32.39 15.94
CA ALA A 713 -17.68 -32.00 16.10
C ALA A 713 -17.53 -30.74 16.97
N LYS A 714 -16.35 -30.59 17.59
CA LYS A 714 -15.97 -29.35 18.25
C LYS A 714 -15.99 -28.17 17.28
N ASP A 715 -16.28 -26.96 17.79
CA ASP A 715 -16.20 -25.75 17.01
C ASP A 715 -14.80 -25.51 16.44
N SER A 716 -14.70 -25.09 15.19
CA SER A 716 -13.44 -24.77 14.53
C SER A 716 -13.57 -23.51 13.66
N LYS A 717 -12.45 -22.84 13.41
CA LYS A 717 -12.37 -21.70 12.50
C LYS A 717 -12.33 -22.20 11.06
N TYR A 718 -13.24 -21.72 10.22
CA TYR A 718 -13.35 -22.19 8.84
C TYR A 718 -12.73 -21.22 7.83
N ALA A 719 -13.23 -19.99 7.69
CA ALA A 719 -12.77 -19.05 6.68
C ALA A 719 -11.67 -18.12 7.20
N SER A 720 -11.81 -17.57 8.41
CA SER A 720 -10.90 -16.62 9.03
C SER A 720 -10.66 -16.95 10.51
N LEU A 721 -9.49 -16.56 11.02
CA LEU A 721 -9.19 -16.64 12.46
C LEU A 721 -9.93 -15.59 13.28
N GLU A 722 -10.37 -14.52 12.61
CA GLU A 722 -11.04 -13.36 13.23
C GLU A 722 -12.53 -13.63 13.48
N ASP A 723 -13.13 -14.53 12.69
CA ASP A 723 -14.55 -14.81 12.76
C ASP A 723 -14.94 -15.50 14.08
N GLU A 724 -16.17 -15.29 14.52
CA GLU A 724 -16.79 -16.11 15.56
C GLU A 724 -16.99 -17.55 15.04
N ASN A 725 -17.17 -18.50 15.97
CA ASN A 725 -17.46 -19.86 15.58
C ASN A 725 -18.87 -19.93 14.97
N ALA A 726 -18.95 -20.01 13.66
CA ALA A 726 -20.22 -20.05 12.92
C ALA A 726 -20.77 -21.48 12.83
N PRO A 727 -22.09 -21.65 12.69
CA PRO A 727 -22.68 -22.94 12.36
C PRO A 727 -22.00 -23.55 11.14
N THR A 728 -21.49 -24.76 11.29
CA THR A 728 -20.77 -25.47 10.21
C THR A 728 -21.32 -26.89 10.07
N ALA A 729 -21.53 -27.29 8.82
CA ALA A 729 -21.91 -28.66 8.47
C ALA A 729 -20.87 -29.29 7.55
N TYR A 730 -20.45 -30.50 7.89
CA TYR A 730 -19.51 -31.31 7.13
C TYR A 730 -20.32 -32.40 6.41
N VAL A 731 -20.29 -32.38 5.08
CA VAL A 731 -21.07 -33.30 4.22
C VAL A 731 -20.15 -34.10 3.30
N PRO A 732 -20.56 -35.23 2.75
CA PRO A 732 -19.73 -36.03 1.84
C PRO A 732 -19.26 -35.25 0.62
N LEU A 733 -18.00 -35.44 0.20
CA LEU A 733 -17.47 -34.96 -1.06
C LEU A 733 -17.58 -36.04 -2.12
N GLU A 734 -18.52 -35.86 -3.03
CA GLU A 734 -18.83 -36.83 -4.10
C GLU A 734 -18.14 -36.45 -5.42
N THR A 735 -18.00 -35.16 -5.72
CA THR A 735 -17.55 -34.66 -7.03
C THR A 735 -16.85 -33.29 -6.89
N GLY A 736 -16.15 -32.88 -7.93
CA GLY A 736 -15.47 -31.58 -7.99
C GLY A 736 -13.98 -31.66 -7.66
N GLY A 737 -13.35 -30.52 -7.52
CA GLY A 737 -11.96 -30.43 -7.05
C GLY A 737 -11.84 -30.78 -5.57
N ALA A 738 -10.68 -31.31 -5.17
CA ALA A 738 -10.40 -31.69 -3.79
C ALA A 738 -9.06 -31.13 -3.32
N THR A 739 -8.99 -30.83 -2.02
CA THR A 739 -7.75 -30.60 -1.31
C THR A 739 -7.45 -31.81 -0.41
N PHE A 740 -6.41 -32.55 -0.74
CA PHE A 740 -5.94 -33.63 0.11
C PHE A 740 -5.14 -33.03 1.27
N ALA A 741 -5.51 -33.38 2.49
CA ALA A 741 -4.77 -33.07 3.71
C ALA A 741 -3.98 -34.31 4.14
N LEU A 742 -2.66 -34.19 4.17
CA LEU A 742 -1.74 -35.26 4.57
C LEU A 742 -1.10 -34.87 5.90
N ARG A 743 -1.36 -35.63 6.92
CA ARG A 743 -0.67 -35.48 8.21
C ARG A 743 0.64 -36.21 8.19
N THR A 744 1.72 -35.53 8.53
CA THR A 744 3.09 -36.03 8.41
C THR A 744 3.73 -36.17 9.79
N ALA A 745 4.67 -37.14 9.92
CA ALA A 745 5.45 -37.35 11.13
C ALA A 745 6.54 -36.28 11.32
N ILE A 746 7.05 -35.72 10.22
CA ILE A 746 8.10 -34.70 10.18
C ILE A 746 7.63 -33.52 9.35
N ALA A 747 8.52 -32.54 9.12
CA ALA A 747 8.21 -31.32 8.37
C ALA A 747 7.51 -31.60 7.02
N PRO A 748 6.30 -31.11 6.78
CA PRO A 748 5.49 -31.45 5.60
C PRO A 748 6.15 -31.13 4.26
N ALA A 749 6.96 -30.07 4.20
CA ALA A 749 7.63 -29.65 2.97
C ALA A 749 8.58 -30.72 2.40
N ALA A 750 9.13 -31.62 3.26
CA ALA A 750 9.99 -32.73 2.83
C ALA A 750 9.27 -33.74 1.94
N PHE A 751 7.94 -33.81 2.06
CA PHE A 751 7.13 -34.77 1.29
C PHE A 751 6.68 -34.24 -0.08
N ILE A 752 6.87 -32.99 -0.40
CA ILE A 752 6.38 -32.36 -1.65
C ILE A 752 6.82 -33.15 -2.90
N PRO A 753 8.12 -33.56 -3.08
CA PRO A 753 8.52 -34.32 -4.26
C PRO A 753 7.87 -35.71 -4.34
N ALA A 754 7.80 -36.41 -3.19
CA ALA A 754 7.22 -37.77 -3.12
C ALA A 754 5.71 -37.74 -3.39
N VAL A 755 5.00 -36.74 -2.84
CA VAL A 755 3.56 -36.53 -3.06
C VAL A 755 3.27 -36.21 -4.51
N ARG A 756 4.04 -35.32 -5.14
CA ARG A 756 3.88 -34.98 -6.56
C ARG A 756 4.06 -36.22 -7.43
N LYS A 757 5.09 -37.01 -7.16
CA LYS A 757 5.32 -38.26 -7.86
C LYS A 757 4.18 -39.28 -7.63
N ALA A 758 3.70 -39.42 -6.40
CA ALA A 758 2.60 -40.36 -6.09
C ALA A 758 1.30 -39.99 -6.81
N VAL A 759 1.00 -38.71 -7.00
CA VAL A 759 -0.15 -38.25 -7.81
C VAL A 759 0.07 -38.58 -9.28
N GLN A 760 1.25 -38.28 -9.83
CA GLN A 760 1.60 -38.60 -11.21
C GLN A 760 1.59 -40.12 -11.49
N ASP A 761 2.07 -40.93 -10.56
CA ASP A 761 2.04 -42.41 -10.68
C ASP A 761 0.59 -42.96 -10.79
N VAL A 762 -0.40 -42.20 -10.25
CA VAL A 762 -1.84 -42.59 -10.37
C VAL A 762 -2.41 -42.13 -11.70
N ASP A 763 -2.19 -40.85 -12.09
CA ASP A 763 -2.55 -40.31 -13.40
C ASP A 763 -1.77 -39.02 -13.72
N ASP A 764 -0.96 -39.06 -14.78
CA ASP A 764 -0.17 -37.93 -15.27
C ASP A 764 -1.00 -36.74 -15.78
N ASN A 765 -2.28 -36.96 -16.13
CA ASN A 765 -3.17 -35.93 -16.63
C ASN A 765 -3.83 -35.12 -15.52
N VAL A 766 -3.79 -35.62 -14.27
CA VAL A 766 -4.36 -34.90 -13.12
C VAL A 766 -3.36 -33.87 -12.61
N PRO A 767 -3.63 -32.58 -12.82
CA PRO A 767 -2.69 -31.55 -12.42
C PRO A 767 -2.68 -31.36 -10.90
N VAL A 768 -1.49 -31.36 -10.31
CA VAL A 768 -1.28 -30.87 -8.95
C VAL A 768 -1.26 -29.35 -8.98
N MET A 769 -2.40 -28.74 -8.60
CA MET A 769 -2.60 -27.30 -8.71
C MET A 769 -1.73 -26.51 -7.72
N LYS A 770 -1.72 -26.96 -6.46
CA LYS A 770 -1.02 -26.28 -5.37
C LYS A 770 -0.53 -27.32 -4.36
N LEU A 771 0.64 -27.04 -3.79
CA LEU A 771 1.23 -27.80 -2.67
C LEU A 771 1.70 -26.80 -1.63
N ARG A 772 1.13 -26.85 -0.42
CA ARG A 772 1.54 -25.99 0.70
C ARG A 772 1.21 -26.61 2.04
N THR A 773 1.84 -26.13 3.09
CA THR A 773 1.47 -26.51 4.45
C THR A 773 0.26 -25.74 4.95
N GLN A 774 -0.48 -26.31 5.91
CA GLN A 774 -1.58 -25.61 6.56
C GLN A 774 -1.09 -24.30 7.25
N SER A 775 0.12 -24.31 7.80
CA SER A 775 0.72 -23.12 8.40
C SER A 775 0.98 -22.01 7.36
N GLU A 776 1.42 -22.36 6.15
CA GLU A 776 1.59 -21.41 5.05
C GLU A 776 0.24 -20.81 4.59
N SER A 777 -0.85 -21.62 4.59
CA SER A 777 -2.19 -21.10 4.29
C SER A 777 -2.62 -20.05 5.31
N ILE A 778 -2.43 -20.33 6.60
CA ILE A 778 -2.69 -19.38 7.70
C ILE A 778 -1.81 -18.13 7.58
N ASP A 779 -0.51 -18.31 7.30
CA ASP A 779 0.41 -17.18 7.11
C ASP A 779 0.01 -16.28 5.93
N ARG A 780 -0.60 -16.83 4.88
CA ARG A 780 -1.17 -16.06 3.75
C ARG A 780 -2.46 -15.34 4.13
N LEU A 781 -3.32 -16.00 4.88
CA LEU A 781 -4.53 -15.38 5.40
C LEU A 781 -4.17 -14.12 6.23
N LEU A 782 -3.11 -14.20 7.02
CA LEU A 782 -2.59 -13.10 7.84
C LEU A 782 -1.60 -12.18 7.09
N PHE A 783 -1.52 -12.26 5.75
CA PHE A 783 -0.55 -11.50 4.97
C PHE A 783 -0.67 -9.98 5.18
N ASN A 784 -1.88 -9.44 5.15
CA ASN A 784 -2.13 -8.01 5.33
C ASN A 784 -1.72 -7.54 6.72
N GLN A 785 -2.09 -8.27 7.77
CA GLN A 785 -1.74 -7.97 9.16
C GLN A 785 -0.22 -8.04 9.38
N ARG A 786 0.44 -9.04 8.81
CA ARG A 786 1.91 -9.19 8.85
C ARG A 786 2.62 -8.05 8.12
N LEU A 787 2.14 -7.69 6.93
CA LEU A 787 2.68 -6.60 6.13
C LEU A 787 2.59 -5.28 6.89
N MET A 788 1.41 -4.97 7.43
CA MET A 788 1.19 -3.75 8.21
C MET A 788 2.05 -3.69 9.47
N ALA A 789 2.09 -4.77 10.25
CA ALA A 789 2.91 -4.84 11.46
C ALA A 789 4.41 -4.66 11.17
N ARG A 790 4.93 -5.27 10.08
CA ARG A 790 6.33 -5.13 9.66
C ARG A 790 6.67 -3.73 9.17
N LEU A 791 5.83 -3.17 8.30
CA LEU A 791 6.08 -1.84 7.73
C LEU A 791 5.96 -0.75 8.80
N LEU A 792 4.88 -0.77 9.60
CA LEU A 792 4.72 0.20 10.68
C LEU A 792 5.80 0.04 11.75
N GLY A 793 6.19 -1.20 12.08
CA GLY A 793 7.32 -1.49 12.97
C GLY A 793 8.64 -0.93 12.43
N GLY A 794 8.94 -1.13 11.15
CA GLY A 794 10.12 -0.58 10.48
C GLY A 794 10.14 0.95 10.48
N PHE A 795 9.00 1.59 10.16
CA PHE A 795 8.88 3.06 10.20
C PHE A 795 8.97 3.59 11.63
N SER A 796 8.45 2.87 12.62
CA SER A 796 8.57 3.24 14.03
C SER A 796 10.03 3.17 14.51
N ALA A 797 10.76 2.13 14.11
CA ALA A 797 12.20 2.01 14.40
C ALA A 797 13.01 3.14 13.73
N LEU A 798 12.68 3.47 12.48
CA LEU A 798 13.27 4.60 11.77
C LEU A 798 12.96 5.93 12.47
N GLY A 799 11.70 6.17 12.84
CA GLY A 799 11.27 7.35 13.58
C GLY A 799 11.96 7.50 14.94
N LEU A 800 12.09 6.38 15.67
CA LEU A 800 12.83 6.32 16.94
C LEU A 800 14.32 6.69 16.74
N GLY A 801 14.97 6.10 15.75
CA GLY A 801 16.36 6.42 15.41
C GLY A 801 16.55 7.89 15.05
N LEU A 802 15.66 8.44 14.23
CA LEU A 802 15.68 9.87 13.88
C LEU A 802 15.45 10.76 15.10
N ALA A 803 14.52 10.41 16.00
CA ALA A 803 14.29 11.17 17.23
C ALA A 803 15.51 11.15 18.17
N CYS A 804 16.23 10.03 18.23
CA CYS A 804 17.50 9.94 18.99
C CYS A 804 18.60 10.85 18.41
N ILE A 805 18.71 10.93 17.08
CA ILE A 805 19.63 11.85 16.39
C ILE A 805 19.28 13.31 16.75
N GLY A 806 17.97 13.65 16.78
CA GLY A 806 17.51 14.98 17.17
C GLY A 806 17.82 15.32 18.62
N LEU A 807 17.59 14.40 19.54
CA LEU A 807 17.90 14.57 20.96
C LEU A 807 19.41 14.69 21.20
N TYR A 808 20.20 13.85 20.55
CA TYR A 808 21.67 13.93 20.55
C TYR A 808 22.14 15.30 20.03
N GLY A 809 21.60 15.76 18.90
CA GLY A 809 21.92 17.04 18.30
C GLY A 809 21.61 18.23 19.19
N LEU A 810 20.43 18.24 19.84
CA LEU A 810 20.03 19.27 20.79
C LEU A 810 20.97 19.33 22.00
N LEU A 811 21.26 18.18 22.62
CA LEU A 811 22.14 18.13 23.80
C LEU A 811 23.57 18.47 23.46
N SER A 812 24.11 18.01 22.34
CA SER A 812 25.47 18.38 21.87
C SER A 812 25.59 19.87 21.63
N TYR A 813 24.55 20.48 21.04
CA TYR A 813 24.49 21.94 20.86
C TYR A 813 24.43 22.67 22.20
N GLU A 814 23.63 22.21 23.16
CA GLU A 814 23.60 22.84 24.49
C GLU A 814 24.92 22.73 25.26
N VAL A 815 25.61 21.59 25.12
CA VAL A 815 26.97 21.41 25.71
C VAL A 815 27.94 22.42 25.10
N ALA A 816 28.00 22.51 23.76
CA ALA A 816 28.86 23.44 23.05
C ALA A 816 28.61 24.91 23.44
N ARG A 817 27.34 25.30 23.60
CA ARG A 817 26.99 26.68 24.02
C ARG A 817 27.35 27.01 25.45
N ARG A 818 27.39 26.01 26.34
CA ARG A 818 27.68 26.19 27.76
C ARG A 818 29.08 25.74 28.18
N THR A 819 29.96 25.50 27.22
CA THR A 819 31.35 25.04 27.49
C THR A 819 32.07 25.95 28.51
N ARG A 820 31.90 27.27 28.37
CA ARG A 820 32.50 28.26 29.33
C ARG A 820 31.87 28.18 30.72
N GLU A 821 30.51 28.04 30.81
CA GLU A 821 29.79 27.85 32.08
C GLU A 821 30.23 26.55 32.78
N ILE A 822 30.41 25.47 32.00
CA ILE A 822 30.90 24.17 32.49
C ILE A 822 32.35 24.33 33.00
N GLY A 823 33.21 25.00 32.23
CA GLY A 823 34.61 25.28 32.62
C GLY A 823 34.70 26.05 33.92
N VAL A 824 33.93 27.13 34.07
CA VAL A 824 33.88 27.92 35.31
C VAL A 824 33.42 27.09 36.50
N ARG A 825 32.34 26.31 36.36
CA ARG A 825 31.82 25.45 37.43
C ARG A 825 32.82 24.36 37.84
N THR A 826 33.48 23.75 36.86
CA THR A 826 34.48 22.71 37.12
C THR A 826 35.73 23.31 37.80
N ALA A 827 36.12 24.52 37.40
CA ALA A 827 37.20 25.27 38.07
C ALA A 827 36.83 25.66 39.51
N LEU A 828 35.53 25.86 39.80
CA LEU A 828 35.00 26.14 41.14
C LEU A 828 34.71 24.87 41.95
N GLY A 829 35.11 23.68 41.49
CA GLY A 829 35.03 22.42 42.25
C GLY A 829 33.79 21.55 41.96
N ALA A 830 32.97 21.83 40.93
CA ALA A 830 31.85 20.97 40.59
C ALA A 830 32.34 19.59 40.13
N GLN A 831 31.73 18.53 40.66
CA GLN A 831 32.06 17.16 40.30
C GLN A 831 31.52 16.80 38.91
N ARG A 832 32.16 15.82 38.24
CA ARG A 832 31.71 15.28 36.92
C ARG A 832 30.26 14.76 36.96
N SER A 833 29.86 14.21 38.10
CA SER A 833 28.48 13.74 38.37
C SER A 833 27.46 14.88 38.32
N ASP A 834 27.82 16.10 38.76
CA ASP A 834 26.91 17.25 38.79
C ASP A 834 26.66 17.77 37.37
N VAL A 835 27.72 17.82 36.55
CA VAL A 835 27.58 18.17 35.13
C VAL A 835 26.74 17.12 34.39
N LEU A 836 27.00 15.83 34.61
CA LEU A 836 26.21 14.72 34.02
C LEU A 836 24.75 14.82 34.40
N SER A 837 24.46 14.95 35.69
CA SER A 837 23.08 14.98 36.21
C SER A 837 22.29 16.17 35.66
N MET A 838 22.91 17.33 35.49
CA MET A 838 22.31 18.54 34.93
C MET A 838 21.80 18.30 33.48
N PHE A 839 22.63 17.70 32.61
CA PHE A 839 22.27 17.43 31.22
C PHE A 839 21.28 16.28 31.11
N LEU A 840 21.43 15.22 31.91
CA LEU A 840 20.49 14.09 31.94
C LEU A 840 19.10 14.52 32.42
N ARG A 841 19.00 15.30 33.51
CA ARG A 841 17.70 15.81 34.00
C ARG A 841 16.97 16.62 32.91
N ARG A 842 17.69 17.44 32.16
CA ARG A 842 17.11 18.26 31.11
C ARG A 842 16.67 17.42 29.91
N GLY A 843 17.53 16.49 29.46
CA GLY A 843 17.17 15.55 28.40
C GLY A 843 15.97 14.70 28.75
N LEU A 844 15.97 14.13 29.98
CA LEU A 844 14.85 13.33 30.47
C LEU A 844 13.56 14.15 30.66
N ALA A 845 13.63 15.42 31.05
CA ALA A 845 12.46 16.28 31.12
C ALA A 845 11.82 16.50 29.73
N VAL A 846 12.62 16.68 28.67
CA VAL A 846 12.14 16.80 27.30
C VAL A 846 11.50 15.49 26.83
N VAL A 847 12.13 14.35 27.12
CA VAL A 847 11.62 13.01 26.83
C VAL A 847 10.31 12.77 27.58
N ALA A 848 10.23 13.07 28.87
CA ALA A 848 9.04 12.89 29.69
C ALA A 848 7.86 13.72 29.16
N LEU A 849 8.11 15.02 28.87
CA LEU A 849 7.09 15.92 28.32
C LEU A 849 6.58 15.43 26.94
N GLY A 850 7.51 15.01 26.09
CA GLY A 850 7.20 14.45 24.77
C GLY A 850 6.43 13.12 24.89
N SER A 851 6.79 12.27 25.87
CA SER A 851 6.10 11.00 26.11
C SER A 851 4.67 11.22 26.60
N VAL A 852 4.44 12.13 27.53
CA VAL A 852 3.09 12.47 28.02
C VAL A 852 2.24 13.03 26.86
N ALA A 853 2.78 13.97 26.09
CA ALA A 853 2.08 14.52 24.93
C ALA A 853 1.80 13.41 23.88
N GLY A 854 2.79 12.55 23.61
CA GLY A 854 2.69 11.46 22.64
C GLY A 854 1.66 10.41 23.04
N VAL A 855 1.61 10.03 24.32
CA VAL A 855 0.59 9.11 24.87
C VAL A 855 -0.81 9.72 24.73
N GLY A 856 -0.97 11.01 25.03
CA GLY A 856 -2.25 11.71 24.85
C GLY A 856 -2.73 11.73 23.40
N VAL A 857 -1.85 12.04 22.45
CA VAL A 857 -2.16 12.02 21.01
C VAL A 857 -2.41 10.57 20.52
N ALA A 858 -1.59 9.62 20.96
CA ALA A 858 -1.75 8.21 20.60
C ALA A 858 -3.11 7.67 21.05
N ALA A 859 -3.58 8.02 22.26
CA ALA A 859 -4.89 7.61 22.77
C ALA A 859 -6.07 8.09 21.87
N GLY A 860 -5.91 9.22 21.18
CA GLY A 860 -6.87 9.69 20.17
C GLY A 860 -6.75 8.94 18.85
N VAL A 861 -5.52 8.82 18.33
CA VAL A 861 -5.23 8.24 17.00
C VAL A 861 -5.49 6.74 16.97
N THR A 862 -5.17 5.99 18.03
CA THR A 862 -5.35 4.52 18.06
C THR A 862 -6.81 4.09 17.97
N ARG A 863 -7.77 4.97 18.29
CA ARG A 863 -9.21 4.70 18.07
C ARG A 863 -9.54 4.54 16.59
N LEU A 864 -8.80 5.24 15.71
CA LEU A 864 -8.95 5.10 14.26
C LEU A 864 -8.42 3.75 13.74
N LEU A 865 -7.60 3.06 14.54
CA LEU A 865 -7.08 1.72 14.21
C LEU A 865 -8.02 0.61 14.68
N GLY A 866 -9.15 0.92 15.31
CA GLY A 866 -10.05 -0.05 15.92
C GLY A 866 -10.49 -1.17 14.98
N SER A 867 -10.77 -0.85 13.70
CA SER A 867 -11.14 -1.81 12.66
C SER A 867 -10.02 -2.80 12.26
N LEU A 868 -8.77 -2.50 12.61
CA LEU A 868 -7.61 -3.34 12.31
C LEU A 868 -7.10 -4.13 13.53
N LEU A 869 -7.69 -3.90 14.70
CA LEU A 869 -7.27 -4.55 15.94
C LEU A 869 -8.14 -5.77 16.22
N TYR A 870 -7.51 -6.89 16.55
CA TYR A 870 -8.18 -8.12 16.95
C TYR A 870 -7.71 -8.56 18.35
N GLY A 871 -8.67 -8.72 19.26
CA GLY A 871 -8.39 -9.19 20.63
C GLY A 871 -7.51 -8.27 21.46
N VAL A 872 -7.31 -7.01 21.02
CA VAL A 872 -6.54 -5.97 21.70
C VAL A 872 -7.36 -4.67 21.72
N GLN A 873 -7.46 -4.04 22.87
CA GLN A 873 -8.14 -2.76 22.96
C GLN A 873 -7.29 -1.63 22.36
N ALA A 874 -7.94 -0.64 21.73
CA ALA A 874 -7.26 0.53 21.18
C ALA A 874 -6.46 1.33 22.23
N LEU A 875 -6.87 1.26 23.50
CA LEU A 875 -6.22 1.88 24.65
C LEU A 875 -5.53 0.83 25.54
N ASP A 876 -4.80 -0.11 24.96
CA ASP A 876 -4.10 -1.18 25.69
C ASP A 876 -2.96 -0.64 26.57
N PRO A 877 -3.07 -0.64 27.91
CA PRO A 877 -2.10 0.01 28.78
C PRO A 877 -0.69 -0.57 28.67
N LEU A 878 -0.58 -1.88 28.41
CA LEU A 878 0.73 -2.54 28.30
C LEU A 878 1.51 -2.04 27.09
N THR A 879 0.84 -1.86 25.95
CA THR A 879 1.47 -1.34 24.73
C THR A 879 1.93 0.11 24.91
N PHE A 880 1.11 0.93 25.55
CA PHE A 880 1.46 2.33 25.83
C PHE A 880 2.65 2.44 26.78
N LEU A 881 2.66 1.67 27.87
CA LEU A 881 3.78 1.62 28.81
C LEU A 881 5.06 1.09 28.17
N ALA A 882 4.96 0.03 27.37
CA ALA A 882 6.11 -0.53 26.66
C ALA A 882 6.71 0.47 25.67
N ALA A 883 5.89 1.19 24.90
CA ALA A 883 6.35 2.22 23.97
C ALA A 883 7.04 3.37 24.71
N ALA A 884 6.46 3.87 25.80
CA ALA A 884 7.04 4.92 26.62
C ALA A 884 8.36 4.47 27.28
N ALA A 885 8.40 3.25 27.82
CA ALA A 885 9.61 2.69 28.45
C ALA A 885 10.73 2.47 27.43
N LEU A 886 10.42 1.93 26.26
CA LEU A 886 11.39 1.77 25.17
C LEU A 886 11.96 3.11 24.75
N PHE A 887 11.10 4.12 24.57
CA PHE A 887 11.57 5.46 24.19
C PHE A 887 12.41 6.09 25.30
N ALA A 888 12.03 5.94 26.56
CA ALA A 888 12.80 6.43 27.71
C ALA A 888 14.20 5.80 27.78
N LEU A 889 14.30 4.48 27.57
CA LEU A 889 15.57 3.74 27.53
C LEU A 889 16.48 4.25 26.41
N VAL A 890 15.96 4.32 25.20
CA VAL A 890 16.73 4.75 24.02
C VAL A 890 17.07 6.25 24.11
N GLY A 891 16.14 7.06 24.62
CA GLY A 891 16.35 8.48 24.90
C GLY A 891 17.45 8.72 25.96
N LEU A 892 17.47 7.91 27.01
CA LEU A 892 18.55 7.93 28.03
C LEU A 892 19.92 7.61 27.38
N ALA A 893 19.99 6.56 26.54
CA ALA A 893 21.21 6.20 25.84
C ALA A 893 21.68 7.33 24.91
N ALA A 894 20.77 7.99 24.18
CA ALA A 894 21.07 9.13 23.34
C ALA A 894 21.59 10.37 24.13
N CYS A 895 21.13 10.55 25.37
CA CYS A 895 21.58 11.64 26.26
C CYS A 895 22.95 11.36 26.86
N LEU A 896 23.32 10.10 27.11
CA LEU A 896 24.57 9.73 27.78
C LEU A 896 25.83 10.13 26.95
N LEU A 897 25.78 9.97 25.63
CA LEU A 897 26.91 10.29 24.76
C LEU A 897 27.33 11.79 24.81
N PRO A 898 26.40 12.77 24.62
CA PRO A 898 26.75 14.19 24.74
C PRO A 898 27.16 14.57 26.17
N ALA A 899 26.45 14.02 27.18
CA ALA A 899 26.73 14.31 28.58
C ALA A 899 28.11 13.80 29.03
N SER A 900 28.55 12.63 28.55
CA SER A 900 29.90 12.10 28.79
C SER A 900 31.01 12.93 28.13
N ARG A 901 30.73 13.54 26.97
CA ARG A 901 31.66 14.50 26.34
C ARG A 901 31.76 15.79 27.15
N ALA A 902 30.66 16.29 27.71
CA ALA A 902 30.64 17.46 28.56
C ALA A 902 31.54 17.31 29.81
N MET A 903 31.63 16.09 30.39
CA MET A 903 32.47 15.78 31.53
C MET A 903 33.98 15.77 31.23
N ARG A 904 34.35 15.71 29.94
CA ARG A 904 35.78 15.66 29.51
C ARG A 904 36.30 17.03 29.04
N VAL A 905 35.53 18.08 29.21
CA VAL A 905 35.94 19.44 28.85
C VAL A 905 37.02 19.87 29.82
N ASP A 906 38.21 20.24 29.30
CA ASP A 906 39.30 20.79 30.08
C ASP A 906 38.97 22.23 30.50
N PRO A 907 38.95 22.53 31.81
CA PRO A 907 38.69 23.87 32.32
C PRO A 907 39.66 24.93 31.76
N ALA A 908 40.93 24.56 31.53
CA ALA A 908 41.94 25.46 31.01
C ALA A 908 41.72 25.83 29.53
N GLU A 909 41.29 24.85 28.70
CA GLU A 909 40.89 25.12 27.31
C GLU A 909 39.58 25.90 27.23
N ALA A 910 38.59 25.59 28.09
CA ALA A 910 37.29 26.25 28.12
C ALA A 910 37.37 27.74 28.49
N LEU A 911 38.41 28.16 29.26
CA LEU A 911 38.65 29.54 29.64
C LEU A 911 39.55 30.30 28.63
N ARG A 912 40.29 29.59 27.76
CA ARG A 912 41.15 30.19 26.69
C ARG A 912 40.42 30.41 25.36
N CYS A 913 39.25 29.86 25.15
CA CYS A 913 38.43 30.11 23.95
C CYS A 913 37.73 31.46 24.04
N GLU A 914 38.41 32.54 23.53
CA GLU A 914 37.81 33.84 23.23
C GLU A 914 36.95 33.84 21.96
#